data_f6e1aa3b04d14cc830be381f01d4bdc1
#
_entry.id   f6e1aa3b04d14cc830be381f01d4bdc1
#
_cell.length_a   1.000
_cell.length_b   1.000
_cell.length_c   1.000
_cell.angle_alpha   90.00
_cell.angle_beta   90.00
_cell.angle_gamma   90.00
#
_symmetry.space_group_name_H-M   'P 1'
#
loop_
_entity.id
_entity.type
_entity.pdbx_description
1 polymer ?
#
loop_
_entity_poly.entity_id
_entity_poly.type
_entity_poly.pdbx_seq_one_letter_code
_entity_poly.pdbx_strand_id
1 'polypeptide(L)'
;MFKQVRSQLKFSCPKCKAKLEIQKTFNKKIHISCDNCGIEDLLEFSKNIDEVFLEFLSRFDEGLVTKKGVSKGLKDEGIIRDEKEIKEMIGKNNPDEITESILFSKKDYISQYKVLKNPDPKMGNNVEDLGLDESISDYLKDIGIKQFYKFQEEAIEEVSFGENVIIEAPTASGKTEAFLIPVIQKIKKESSGAKGVFAVFVYPTKALSRDQHPKILKFAEKIGIDVQVFDGDTNQIERREIVENPPHILITNFDVLHYHLWHQTKFSSLLSTMKVLVVDEAHVYSGIFGSNVHYIIKRLKRICSNKIQFVAASATLEDAKNFCEQLFGVKMRIVHGSGKKGQTDFVMLFPSLRTQRALMVDLTKRMTEKNHKTMVFNNSHLNSELLAIQARKQKVNIKVHRAGLMANYRKSVEQEFKDDRLQAISCTPTLELGIDVGNVDCVISSTIPVNRLIQRIGRAARKGQRGYAFLALGNDPISQYYKNHPEDYFEDVEKTYIDPKNPFVEEFQVLAMACDKPISKHELKEHEEVIEQHLKKGTLSLYNNRIIPNFEKIASLLNDYSIRGIGKSVDIFLNGKKVGDRILPIALEELHKDAIYFLAGTRYRVKEFGYPQRNFAKLERISRDYPYYTKALTEEWPTIETVFEKRKVYGVEVAFCKLHIQKKVYGYVNIELGQEITQGQKVLLDTPLEYDFITKGIVFHAPRPIKEIKKSEAEDYTEASGYHATEHVVIEGSNMITGGVSQDLGGISLGTSGLIFIYDGAIGGNGASKALFDRFESALERSMSIVKECPCQNEAGCPRCTFSYRCGNNNEFLHKYSALEILQRINDGEETELVEPTEGDRPLV
;
A
#
# COMPACT_ATOMS: atom_id res chain seq x y z
N MET A 1 -4.51 32.22 -10.05
CA MET A 1 -4.36 32.93 -11.31
C MET A 1 -5.14 32.28 -12.46
N PHE A 2 -5.13 30.99 -12.67
CA PHE A 2 -5.88 30.34 -13.77
C PHE A 2 -7.41 30.39 -13.68
N LYS A 3 -8.02 30.70 -12.54
CA LYS A 3 -9.50 30.81 -12.41
C LYS A 3 -10.05 32.17 -12.80
N GLN A 4 -9.26 33.23 -12.71
CA GLN A 4 -9.72 34.60 -13.04
C GLN A 4 -9.61 34.90 -14.54
N VAL A 5 -8.67 34.28 -15.27
CA VAL A 5 -8.51 34.48 -16.72
C VAL A 5 -9.55 33.69 -17.53
N ARG A 6 -10.22 32.69 -16.96
CA ARG A 6 -11.29 31.92 -17.63
C ARG A 6 -12.58 32.71 -17.93
N SER A 7 -12.72 33.91 -17.41
CA SER A 7 -14.00 34.68 -17.56
C SER A 7 -14.00 35.72 -18.64
N GLN A 8 -12.90 36.05 -19.31
CA GLN A 8 -12.84 37.19 -20.24
C GLN A 8 -12.45 36.89 -21.69
N LEU A 9 -11.77 35.79 -22.01
CA LEU A 9 -11.42 35.46 -23.40
C LEU A 9 -11.99 34.08 -23.80
N LYS A 10 -12.89 34.07 -24.75
CA LYS A 10 -13.34 32.86 -25.43
C LYS A 10 -12.25 32.44 -26.43
N PHE A 11 -11.28 31.66 -26.02
CA PHE A 11 -10.33 31.02 -26.94
C PHE A 11 -11.11 30.12 -27.90
N SER A 12 -11.33 30.62 -29.10
CA SER A 12 -12.09 29.92 -30.14
C SER A 12 -11.17 29.48 -31.24
N CYS A 13 -11.39 28.27 -31.74
CA CYS A 13 -10.66 27.73 -32.87
C CYS A 13 -10.83 28.64 -34.11
N PRO A 14 -9.74 29.09 -34.75
CA PRO A 14 -9.82 29.94 -35.91
C PRO A 14 -10.53 29.27 -37.08
N LYS A 15 -10.44 27.93 -37.19
CA LYS A 15 -11.02 27.13 -38.28
C LYS A 15 -12.52 26.84 -38.08
N CYS A 16 -12.97 26.38 -36.93
CA CYS A 16 -14.33 25.89 -36.72
C CYS A 16 -15.10 26.64 -35.63
N LYS A 17 -14.49 27.63 -34.97
CA LYS A 17 -15.09 28.47 -33.92
C LYS A 17 -15.45 27.71 -32.64
N ALA A 18 -15.17 26.39 -32.56
CA ALA A 18 -15.32 25.64 -31.31
C ALA A 18 -14.32 26.11 -30.26
N LYS A 19 -14.57 25.80 -29.00
CA LYS A 19 -13.67 26.15 -27.89
C LYS A 19 -12.39 25.36 -28.00
N LEU A 20 -11.22 26.02 -27.87
CA LEU A 20 -9.92 25.35 -27.80
C LEU A 20 -9.67 24.78 -26.42
N GLU A 21 -9.06 23.61 -26.37
CA GLU A 21 -8.42 23.07 -25.17
C GLU A 21 -6.99 23.63 -25.10
N ILE A 22 -6.62 24.18 -23.94
CA ILE A 22 -5.30 24.73 -23.69
C ILE A 22 -4.74 24.05 -22.46
N GLN A 23 -3.65 23.31 -22.62
CA GLN A 23 -3.03 22.53 -21.57
C GLN A 23 -1.54 22.84 -21.48
N LYS A 24 -1.04 23.05 -20.24
CA LYS A 24 0.39 23.24 -19.99
C LYS A 24 1.06 21.88 -19.93
N THR A 25 2.08 21.68 -20.76
CA THR A 25 2.92 20.48 -20.71
C THR A 25 3.97 20.60 -19.61
N PHE A 26 4.58 19.49 -19.29
CA PHE A 26 5.60 19.40 -18.24
C PHE A 26 6.87 20.22 -18.59
N ASN A 27 7.24 20.32 -19.87
CA ASN A 27 8.44 21.03 -20.35
C ASN A 27 8.22 22.54 -20.55
N LYS A 28 7.34 23.17 -19.77
CA LYS A 28 6.98 24.60 -19.88
C LYS A 28 6.38 25.00 -21.24
N LYS A 29 5.89 24.04 -22.02
CA LYS A 29 5.16 24.30 -23.26
C LYS A 29 3.66 24.30 -23.05
N ILE A 30 2.94 24.93 -23.92
CA ILE A 30 1.47 24.93 -23.95
C ILE A 30 1.01 24.18 -25.20
N HIS A 31 0.22 23.14 -24.97
CA HIS A 31 -0.52 22.45 -26.02
C HIS A 31 -1.89 23.11 -26.20
N ILE A 32 -2.16 23.55 -27.42
CA ILE A 32 -3.46 24.10 -27.82
C ILE A 32 -4.08 23.15 -28.83
N SER A 33 -5.29 22.67 -28.57
CA SER A 33 -5.98 21.74 -29.46
C SER A 33 -7.45 22.06 -29.65
N CYS A 34 -8.00 21.63 -30.77
CA CYS A 34 -9.42 21.72 -31.10
C CYS A 34 -9.96 20.31 -31.35
N ASP A 35 -10.77 19.78 -30.46
CA ASP A 35 -11.38 18.45 -30.57
C ASP A 35 -12.34 18.34 -31.77
N ASN A 36 -12.95 19.46 -32.21
CA ASN A 36 -13.93 19.48 -33.30
C ASN A 36 -13.33 19.37 -34.72
N CYS A 37 -12.17 20.00 -34.96
CA CYS A 37 -11.55 19.99 -36.29
C CYS A 37 -10.13 19.40 -36.29
N GLY A 38 -9.64 19.02 -35.11
CA GLY A 38 -8.39 18.33 -34.90
C GLY A 38 -7.13 19.14 -35.21
N ILE A 39 -7.19 20.48 -35.24
CA ILE A 39 -5.99 21.32 -35.29
C ILE A 39 -5.37 21.38 -33.87
N GLU A 40 -4.06 21.40 -33.85
CA GLU A 40 -3.31 21.48 -32.61
C GLU A 40 -1.93 22.09 -32.80
N ASP A 41 -1.39 22.73 -31.77
CA ASP A 41 -0.03 23.29 -31.77
C ASP A 41 0.61 23.18 -30.38
N LEU A 42 1.94 23.20 -30.33
CA LEU A 42 2.74 23.13 -29.12
C LEU A 42 3.69 24.33 -29.09
N LEU A 43 3.42 25.25 -28.17
CA LEU A 43 4.10 26.53 -28.05
C LEU A 43 4.90 26.63 -26.77
N GLU A 44 5.95 27.48 -26.78
CA GLU A 44 6.69 27.82 -25.57
C GLU A 44 5.76 28.58 -24.59
N PHE A 45 5.93 28.31 -23.28
CA PHE A 45 5.16 29.00 -22.26
C PHE A 45 5.75 30.40 -22.04
N SER A 46 5.10 31.44 -22.53
CA SER A 46 5.35 32.79 -22.08
C SER A 46 4.58 33.10 -20.78
N LYS A 47 4.94 34.20 -20.09
CA LYS A 47 4.31 34.57 -18.80
C LYS A 47 2.81 34.89 -18.94
N ASN A 48 2.31 35.07 -20.16
CA ASN A 48 0.94 35.45 -20.42
C ASN A 48 0.29 34.48 -21.44
N ILE A 49 -0.83 33.88 -21.07
CA ILE A 49 -1.56 32.91 -21.91
C ILE A 49 -2.16 33.59 -23.17
N ASP A 50 -2.46 34.87 -23.07
CA ASP A 50 -2.97 35.64 -24.22
C ASP A 50 -1.89 35.81 -25.30
N GLU A 51 -0.64 35.98 -24.92
CA GLU A 51 0.50 36.00 -25.84
C GLU A 51 0.70 34.69 -26.56
N VAL A 52 0.60 33.59 -25.81
CA VAL A 52 0.67 32.23 -26.37
C VAL A 52 -0.47 31.98 -27.36
N PHE A 53 -1.66 32.47 -27.04
CA PHE A 53 -2.80 32.35 -27.94
C PHE A 53 -2.64 33.22 -29.20
N LEU A 54 -2.08 34.41 -29.08
CA LEU A 54 -1.76 35.27 -30.24
C LEU A 54 -0.69 34.62 -31.11
N GLU A 55 0.32 34.03 -30.53
CA GLU A 55 1.34 33.26 -31.26
C GLU A 55 0.70 32.07 -32.00
N PHE A 56 -0.20 31.34 -31.36
CA PHE A 56 -0.96 30.25 -31.98
C PHE A 56 -1.76 30.74 -33.19
N LEU A 57 -2.44 31.88 -33.06
CA LEU A 57 -3.19 32.48 -34.18
C LEU A 57 -2.27 32.92 -35.35
N SER A 58 -1.13 33.54 -35.02
CA SER A 58 -0.14 33.91 -36.04
C SER A 58 0.36 32.71 -36.82
N ARG A 59 0.75 31.66 -36.10
CA ARG A 59 1.23 30.39 -36.70
C ARG A 59 0.14 29.67 -37.50
N PHE A 60 -1.12 29.79 -37.07
CA PHE A 60 -2.25 29.29 -37.84
C PHE A 60 -2.44 30.04 -39.16
N ASP A 61 -2.40 31.36 -39.14
CA ASP A 61 -2.51 32.19 -40.32
C ASP A 61 -1.34 32.00 -41.30
N GLU A 62 -0.16 31.69 -40.81
CA GLU A 62 1.03 31.33 -41.58
C GLU A 62 1.00 29.89 -42.12
N GLY A 63 -0.05 29.14 -41.82
CA GLY A 63 -0.20 27.71 -42.24
C GLY A 63 0.74 26.72 -41.53
N LEU A 64 1.38 27.12 -40.43
CA LEU A 64 2.30 26.32 -39.65
C LEU A 64 1.59 25.34 -38.70
N VAL A 65 0.33 25.57 -38.36
CA VAL A 65 -0.49 24.72 -37.49
C VAL A 65 -1.12 23.62 -38.32
N THR A 66 -0.50 22.44 -38.29
CA THR A 66 -1.01 21.25 -39.03
C THR A 66 -1.00 20.02 -38.11
N LYS A 67 -1.98 19.11 -38.33
CA LYS A 67 -2.07 17.82 -37.61
C LYS A 67 -0.75 17.02 -37.59
N LYS A 68 0.01 17.03 -38.67
CA LYS A 68 1.26 16.26 -38.80
C LYS A 68 2.44 16.87 -38.04
N GLY A 69 2.52 18.18 -37.97
CA GLY A 69 3.64 18.87 -37.30
C GLY A 69 3.61 18.73 -35.79
N VAL A 70 2.44 18.84 -35.20
CA VAL A 70 2.26 18.73 -33.75
C VAL A 70 2.42 17.29 -33.28
N SER A 71 1.85 16.31 -33.98
CA SER A 71 2.05 14.89 -33.62
C SER A 71 3.54 14.51 -33.63
N LYS A 72 4.34 15.06 -34.55
CA LYS A 72 5.79 14.86 -34.59
C LYS A 72 6.47 15.52 -33.41
N GLY A 73 6.15 16.77 -33.11
CA GLY A 73 6.72 17.48 -31.94
C GLY A 73 6.38 16.82 -30.61
N LEU A 74 5.13 16.37 -30.43
CA LEU A 74 4.70 15.63 -29.23
C LEU A 74 5.42 14.30 -29.11
N LYS A 75 5.72 13.62 -30.22
CA LYS A 75 6.51 12.38 -30.23
C LYS A 75 7.97 12.66 -29.86
N ASP A 76 8.59 13.63 -30.54
CA ASP A 76 10.01 13.97 -30.37
C ASP A 76 10.31 14.39 -28.90
N GLU A 77 9.30 14.92 -28.20
CA GLU A 77 9.36 15.22 -26.77
C GLU A 77 8.94 14.07 -25.85
N GLY A 78 8.61 12.90 -26.38
CA GLY A 78 8.16 11.74 -25.59
C GLY A 78 6.83 11.96 -24.84
N ILE A 79 5.96 12.83 -25.38
CA ILE A 79 4.63 13.14 -24.82
C ILE A 79 3.59 12.12 -25.25
N ILE A 80 3.70 11.60 -26.47
CA ILE A 80 2.85 10.53 -27.03
C ILE A 80 3.72 9.54 -27.82
N ARG A 81 3.18 8.34 -28.03
CA ARG A 81 3.72 7.41 -29.04
C ARG A 81 3.07 7.64 -30.40
N ASP A 82 3.76 7.31 -31.47
CA ASP A 82 3.16 7.34 -32.80
C ASP A 82 2.31 6.09 -33.09
N GLU A 83 1.52 6.14 -34.17
CA GLU A 83 0.64 5.03 -34.54
C GLU A 83 1.41 3.75 -34.89
N LYS A 84 2.65 3.85 -35.37
CA LYS A 84 3.48 2.68 -35.71
C LYS A 84 3.93 1.98 -34.46
N GLU A 85 4.46 2.74 -33.48
CA GLU A 85 4.86 2.21 -32.19
C GLU A 85 3.68 1.55 -31.44
N ILE A 86 2.49 2.16 -31.50
CA ILE A 86 1.28 1.56 -30.91
C ILE A 86 0.92 0.25 -31.62
N LYS A 87 0.98 0.20 -32.96
CA LYS A 87 0.71 -1.04 -33.72
C LYS A 87 1.73 -2.13 -33.44
N GLU A 88 3.00 -1.79 -33.31
CA GLU A 88 4.06 -2.73 -32.89
C GLU A 88 3.81 -3.27 -31.47
N MET A 89 3.38 -2.41 -30.54
CA MET A 89 3.01 -2.82 -29.18
C MET A 89 1.78 -3.73 -29.13
N ILE A 90 0.79 -3.48 -29.97
CA ILE A 90 -0.39 -4.37 -30.10
C ILE A 90 0.05 -5.75 -30.65
N GLY A 91 0.95 -5.77 -31.61
CA GLY A 91 1.48 -7.01 -32.20
C GLY A 91 0.37 -7.92 -32.72
N LYS A 92 0.32 -9.16 -32.23
CA LYS A 92 -0.72 -10.17 -32.59
C LYS A 92 -1.99 -10.08 -31.73
N ASN A 93 -2.03 -9.20 -30.74
CA ASN A 93 -3.22 -9.03 -29.91
C ASN A 93 -4.31 -8.31 -30.69
N ASN A 94 -5.56 -8.59 -30.35
CA ASN A 94 -6.73 -7.98 -30.97
C ASN A 94 -7.49 -7.16 -29.91
N PRO A 95 -7.09 -5.89 -29.65
CA PRO A 95 -7.84 -5.02 -28.76
C PRO A 95 -9.25 -4.78 -29.29
N ASP A 96 -10.21 -4.58 -28.39
CA ASP A 96 -11.54 -4.16 -28.81
C ASP A 96 -11.60 -2.66 -29.11
N GLU A 97 -12.76 -2.19 -29.58
CA GLU A 97 -12.99 -0.77 -29.96
C GLU A 97 -12.64 0.19 -28.81
N ILE A 98 -12.95 -0.17 -27.56
CA ILE A 98 -12.69 0.67 -26.40
C ILE A 98 -11.19 0.77 -26.14
N THR A 99 -10.52 -0.36 -26.04
CA THR A 99 -9.08 -0.43 -25.83
C THR A 99 -8.34 0.26 -26.96
N GLU A 100 -8.74 0.02 -28.22
CA GLU A 100 -8.16 0.67 -29.39
C GLU A 100 -8.31 2.20 -29.32
N SER A 101 -9.49 2.72 -28.95
CA SER A 101 -9.74 4.15 -28.78
C SER A 101 -8.87 4.79 -27.70
N ILE A 102 -8.45 4.03 -26.68
CA ILE A 102 -7.55 4.49 -25.61
C ILE A 102 -6.11 4.45 -26.09
N LEU A 103 -5.68 3.38 -26.76
CA LEU A 103 -4.31 3.20 -27.26
C LEU A 103 -3.93 4.27 -28.29
N PHE A 104 -4.85 4.66 -29.17
CA PHE A 104 -4.63 5.71 -30.16
C PHE A 104 -5.01 7.11 -29.67
N SER A 105 -5.29 7.28 -28.36
CA SER A 105 -5.50 8.61 -27.78
C SER A 105 -4.21 9.43 -27.79
N LYS A 106 -4.29 10.66 -28.29
CA LYS A 106 -3.14 11.58 -28.32
C LYS A 106 -3.00 12.42 -27.04
N LYS A 107 -3.71 12.06 -25.98
CA LYS A 107 -3.72 12.81 -24.71
C LYS A 107 -2.73 12.27 -23.68
N ASP A 108 -2.34 11.00 -23.83
CA ASP A 108 -1.52 10.29 -22.86
C ASP A 108 -0.43 9.47 -23.55
N TYR A 109 0.67 9.24 -22.84
CA TYR A 109 1.70 8.34 -23.31
C TYR A 109 1.34 6.90 -22.93
N ILE A 110 1.25 6.02 -23.91
CA ILE A 110 1.00 4.59 -23.69
C ILE A 110 2.34 3.92 -23.39
N SER A 111 2.59 3.60 -22.11
CA SER A 111 3.83 2.94 -21.73
C SER A 111 3.83 1.47 -22.13
N GLN A 112 2.73 0.77 -21.89
CA GLN A 112 2.60 -0.66 -22.22
C GLN A 112 1.16 -1.07 -22.49
N TYR A 113 1.00 -2.06 -23.40
CA TYR A 113 -0.22 -2.83 -23.57
C TYR A 113 0.10 -4.32 -23.52
N LYS A 114 -0.63 -5.07 -22.70
CA LYS A 114 -0.53 -6.52 -22.59
C LYS A 114 -1.92 -7.15 -22.48
N VAL A 115 -2.09 -8.35 -23.04
CA VAL A 115 -3.28 -9.17 -22.74
C VAL A 115 -2.90 -10.17 -21.66
N LEU A 116 -3.45 -9.97 -20.47
CA LEU A 116 -3.22 -10.85 -19.33
C LEU A 116 -4.19 -12.03 -19.43
N LYS A 117 -3.63 -13.23 -19.53
CA LYS A 117 -4.38 -14.51 -19.56
C LYS A 117 -3.83 -15.40 -18.45
N ASN A 118 -4.70 -15.95 -17.62
CA ASN A 118 -4.28 -17.03 -16.76
C ASN A 118 -4.14 -18.30 -17.61
N PRO A 119 -3.16 -19.15 -17.35
CA PRO A 119 -3.12 -20.47 -17.97
C PRO A 119 -4.38 -21.24 -17.59
N ASP A 120 -4.89 -22.04 -18.51
CA ASP A 120 -6.02 -22.91 -18.23
C ASP A 120 -5.68 -23.83 -17.05
N PRO A 121 -6.55 -23.93 -16.05
CA PRO A 121 -6.28 -24.77 -14.91
C PRO A 121 -6.23 -26.26 -15.32
N LYS A 122 -5.20 -26.95 -14.86
CA LYS A 122 -5.13 -28.39 -15.04
C LYS A 122 -6.24 -29.05 -14.23
N MET A 123 -6.99 -29.97 -14.88
CA MET A 123 -8.03 -30.73 -14.20
C MET A 123 -7.41 -31.87 -13.40
N GLY A 124 -7.94 -32.13 -12.23
CA GLY A 124 -7.63 -33.24 -11.36
C GLY A 124 -8.61 -34.39 -11.52
N ASN A 125 -8.80 -35.19 -10.47
CA ASN A 125 -9.72 -36.31 -10.43
C ASN A 125 -11.18 -35.85 -10.21
N ASN A 126 -12.13 -36.75 -10.48
CA ASN A 126 -13.52 -36.53 -10.13
C ASN A 126 -13.67 -36.58 -8.60
N VAL A 127 -14.73 -35.92 -8.10
CA VAL A 127 -15.05 -35.87 -6.67
C VAL A 127 -15.15 -37.27 -6.06
N GLU A 128 -15.68 -38.24 -6.82
CA GLU A 128 -15.88 -39.61 -6.39
C GLU A 128 -14.59 -40.40 -6.17
N ASP A 129 -13.51 -40.01 -6.86
CA ASP A 129 -12.23 -40.72 -6.83
C ASP A 129 -11.34 -40.31 -5.63
N LEU A 130 -11.71 -39.25 -4.88
CA LEU A 130 -10.90 -38.70 -3.79
C LEU A 130 -11.19 -39.31 -2.40
N GLY A 131 -12.08 -40.28 -2.30
CA GLY A 131 -12.42 -40.93 -1.03
C GLY A 131 -12.99 -39.94 0.02
N LEU A 132 -13.69 -38.93 -0.41
CA LEU A 132 -14.38 -37.98 0.45
C LEU A 132 -15.60 -38.66 1.10
N ASP A 133 -15.98 -38.18 2.27
CA ASP A 133 -17.23 -38.58 2.91
C ASP A 133 -18.43 -38.37 1.98
N GLU A 134 -19.39 -39.31 1.98
CA GLU A 134 -20.54 -39.32 1.08
C GLU A 134 -21.31 -38.00 1.15
N SER A 135 -21.54 -37.45 2.33
CA SER A 135 -22.25 -36.17 2.49
C SER A 135 -21.50 -34.98 1.93
N ILE A 136 -20.16 -35.01 1.90
CA ILE A 136 -19.33 -34.01 1.25
C ILE A 136 -19.46 -34.14 -0.25
N SER A 137 -19.34 -35.36 -0.77
CA SER A 137 -19.46 -35.64 -2.22
C SER A 137 -20.83 -35.26 -2.76
N ASP A 138 -21.90 -35.56 -2.05
CA ASP A 138 -23.26 -35.18 -2.42
C ASP A 138 -23.47 -33.66 -2.44
N TYR A 139 -22.97 -32.97 -1.42
CA TYR A 139 -23.02 -31.50 -1.43
C TYR A 139 -22.29 -30.89 -2.64
N LEU A 140 -21.10 -31.40 -2.96
CA LEU A 140 -20.31 -30.92 -4.11
C LEU A 140 -21.03 -31.16 -5.44
N LYS A 141 -21.67 -32.31 -5.59
CA LYS A 141 -22.54 -32.62 -6.75
C LYS A 141 -23.74 -31.67 -6.84
N ASP A 142 -24.41 -31.40 -5.71
CA ASP A 142 -25.55 -30.47 -5.65
C ASP A 142 -25.20 -29.05 -6.11
N ILE A 143 -24.00 -28.58 -5.83
CA ILE A 143 -23.51 -27.28 -6.30
C ILE A 143 -22.82 -27.33 -7.66
N GLY A 144 -22.82 -28.49 -8.33
CA GLY A 144 -22.32 -28.67 -9.68
C GLY A 144 -20.81 -28.89 -9.81
N ILE A 145 -20.09 -29.14 -8.71
CA ILE A 145 -18.68 -29.49 -8.72
C ILE A 145 -18.57 -31.02 -8.94
N LYS A 146 -18.15 -31.42 -10.14
CA LYS A 146 -17.95 -32.84 -10.51
C LYS A 146 -16.50 -33.23 -10.50
N GLN A 147 -15.60 -32.28 -10.73
CA GLN A 147 -14.17 -32.48 -10.86
C GLN A 147 -13.42 -31.31 -10.24
N PHE A 148 -12.33 -31.59 -9.57
CA PHE A 148 -11.46 -30.58 -9.00
C PHE A 148 -10.43 -30.06 -10.02
N TYR A 149 -9.88 -28.89 -9.74
CA TYR A 149 -8.58 -28.53 -10.34
C TYR A 149 -7.46 -29.32 -9.66
N LYS A 150 -6.38 -29.57 -10.39
CA LYS A 150 -5.26 -30.40 -9.87
C LYS A 150 -4.69 -29.85 -8.57
N PHE A 151 -4.57 -28.53 -8.44
CA PHE A 151 -4.08 -27.91 -7.19
C PHE A 151 -5.05 -28.09 -6.01
N GLN A 152 -6.37 -28.15 -6.27
CA GLN A 152 -7.35 -28.41 -5.21
C GLN A 152 -7.23 -29.85 -4.72
N GLU A 153 -7.08 -30.79 -5.62
CA GLU A 153 -6.82 -32.20 -5.31
C GLU A 153 -5.55 -32.35 -4.46
N GLU A 154 -4.43 -31.75 -4.91
CA GLU A 154 -3.15 -31.75 -4.20
C GLU A 154 -3.28 -31.14 -2.79
N ALA A 155 -3.97 -30.01 -2.66
CA ALA A 155 -4.21 -29.38 -1.36
C ALA A 155 -5.08 -30.26 -0.45
N ILE A 156 -6.13 -30.92 -0.98
CA ILE A 156 -6.99 -31.84 -0.24
C ILE A 156 -6.18 -33.03 0.28
N GLU A 157 -5.33 -33.61 -0.55
CA GLU A 157 -4.46 -34.73 -0.19
C GLU A 157 -3.46 -34.33 0.90
N GLU A 158 -2.67 -33.28 0.67
CA GLU A 158 -1.63 -32.84 1.62
C GLU A 158 -2.20 -32.46 2.98
N VAL A 159 -3.33 -31.72 3.02
CA VAL A 159 -4.00 -31.38 4.28
C VAL A 159 -4.56 -32.62 4.96
N SER A 160 -5.10 -33.58 4.22
CA SER A 160 -5.63 -34.84 4.77
C SER A 160 -4.54 -35.72 5.35
N PHE A 161 -3.33 -35.71 4.79
CA PHE A 161 -2.14 -36.37 5.35
C PHE A 161 -1.60 -35.69 6.62
N GLY A 162 -2.11 -34.54 7.00
CA GLY A 162 -1.71 -33.81 8.19
C GLY A 162 -0.54 -32.83 7.99
N GLU A 163 -0.14 -32.61 6.75
CA GLU A 163 0.91 -31.63 6.42
C GLU A 163 0.44 -30.20 6.66
N ASN A 164 1.38 -29.31 6.96
CA ASN A 164 1.12 -27.88 6.96
C ASN A 164 1.23 -27.38 5.53
N VAL A 165 0.20 -26.69 5.04
CA VAL A 165 0.07 -26.35 3.61
C VAL A 165 -0.14 -24.87 3.39
N ILE A 166 0.56 -24.30 2.40
CA ILE A 166 0.20 -23.02 1.80
C ILE A 166 -0.33 -23.24 0.39
N ILE A 167 -1.54 -22.75 0.14
CA ILE A 167 -2.19 -22.73 -1.17
C ILE A 167 -1.98 -21.37 -1.79
N GLU A 168 -1.09 -21.31 -2.77
CA GLU A 168 -0.80 -20.10 -3.52
C GLU A 168 -1.55 -20.13 -4.85
N ALA A 169 -2.57 -19.30 -4.97
CA ALA A 169 -3.38 -19.23 -6.19
C ALA A 169 -4.03 -17.86 -6.37
N PRO A 170 -4.34 -17.44 -7.60
CA PRO A 170 -5.05 -16.19 -7.86
C PRO A 170 -6.38 -16.08 -7.13
N THR A 171 -6.92 -14.87 -7.03
CA THR A 171 -8.28 -14.66 -6.52
C THR A 171 -9.32 -15.34 -7.42
N ALA A 172 -10.39 -15.87 -6.82
CA ALA A 172 -11.46 -16.60 -7.50
C ALA A 172 -11.02 -17.90 -8.22
N SER A 173 -9.94 -18.53 -7.76
CA SER A 173 -9.47 -19.83 -8.29
C SER A 173 -10.08 -21.05 -7.60
N GLY A 174 -10.84 -20.87 -6.51
CA GLY A 174 -11.36 -21.97 -5.70
C GLY A 174 -10.45 -22.39 -4.55
N LYS A 175 -9.64 -21.45 -4.01
CA LYS A 175 -8.81 -21.66 -2.80
C LYS A 175 -9.63 -22.06 -1.58
N THR A 176 -10.82 -21.46 -1.44
CA THR A 176 -11.70 -21.72 -0.29
C THR A 176 -12.10 -23.19 -0.26
N GLU A 177 -12.51 -23.74 -1.36
CA GLU A 177 -12.86 -25.18 -1.47
C GLU A 177 -11.65 -26.06 -1.19
N ALA A 178 -10.46 -25.67 -1.67
CA ALA A 178 -9.22 -26.42 -1.50
C ALA A 178 -8.80 -26.61 -0.03
N PHE A 179 -9.04 -25.62 0.84
CA PHE A 179 -8.75 -25.76 2.28
C PHE A 179 -9.97 -26.19 3.10
N LEU A 180 -11.19 -25.81 2.72
CA LEU A 180 -12.38 -26.07 3.48
C LEU A 180 -12.76 -27.57 3.47
N ILE A 181 -12.71 -28.20 2.31
CA ILE A 181 -13.10 -29.61 2.12
C ILE A 181 -12.28 -30.55 3.03
N PRO A 182 -10.95 -30.54 3.01
CA PRO A 182 -10.19 -31.46 3.85
C PRO A 182 -10.32 -31.15 5.34
N VAL A 183 -10.50 -29.88 5.73
CA VAL A 183 -10.74 -29.51 7.14
C VAL A 183 -12.09 -30.03 7.61
N ILE A 184 -13.16 -29.88 6.83
CA ILE A 184 -14.48 -30.43 7.15
C ILE A 184 -14.44 -31.96 7.25
N GLN A 185 -13.78 -32.64 6.30
CA GLN A 185 -13.60 -34.08 6.32
C GLN A 185 -12.88 -34.53 7.60
N LYS A 186 -11.82 -33.80 7.99
CA LYS A 186 -11.08 -34.08 9.22
C LYS A 186 -11.93 -33.88 10.48
N ILE A 187 -12.72 -32.80 10.54
CA ILE A 187 -13.65 -32.55 11.66
C ILE A 187 -14.63 -33.71 11.75
N LYS A 188 -15.26 -34.12 10.66
CA LYS A 188 -16.24 -35.20 10.64
C LYS A 188 -15.66 -36.52 11.13
N LYS A 189 -14.41 -36.82 10.71
CA LYS A 189 -13.70 -38.06 11.09
C LYS A 189 -13.27 -38.08 12.56
N GLU A 190 -12.84 -36.92 13.11
CA GLU A 190 -12.17 -36.88 14.40
C GLU A 190 -13.04 -36.28 15.52
N SER A 191 -14.11 -35.56 15.25
CA SER A 191 -14.95 -34.95 16.28
C SER A 191 -15.83 -36.00 16.99
N SER A 192 -16.17 -37.11 16.33
CA SER A 192 -17.03 -38.19 16.88
C SER A 192 -18.26 -37.68 17.65
N GLY A 193 -18.81 -36.52 17.26
CA GLY A 193 -19.92 -35.87 17.92
C GLY A 193 -19.54 -35.03 19.14
N ALA A 194 -18.28 -34.91 19.50
CA ALA A 194 -17.85 -34.07 20.62
C ALA A 194 -17.94 -32.58 20.27
N LYS A 195 -18.53 -31.80 21.18
CA LYS A 195 -18.59 -30.34 21.08
C LYS A 195 -17.20 -29.75 21.42
N GLY A 196 -16.81 -28.72 20.69
CA GLY A 196 -15.55 -27.99 20.91
C GLY A 196 -15.03 -27.36 19.64
N VAL A 197 -14.22 -26.31 19.75
CA VAL A 197 -13.60 -25.66 18.60
C VAL A 197 -12.49 -26.55 18.06
N PHE A 198 -12.76 -27.17 16.92
CA PHE A 198 -11.82 -28.07 16.26
C PHE A 198 -10.92 -27.29 15.27
N ALA A 199 -11.51 -26.38 14.53
CA ALA A 199 -10.78 -25.52 13.58
C ALA A 199 -11.10 -24.03 13.82
N VAL A 200 -10.05 -23.20 13.68
CA VAL A 200 -10.18 -21.75 13.71
C VAL A 200 -9.81 -21.20 12.34
N PHE A 201 -10.71 -20.43 11.75
CA PHE A 201 -10.51 -19.76 10.47
C PHE A 201 -10.27 -18.29 10.71
N VAL A 202 -9.11 -17.79 10.28
CA VAL A 202 -8.68 -16.42 10.51
C VAL A 202 -8.65 -15.64 9.20
N TYR A 203 -9.37 -14.52 9.19
CA TYR A 203 -9.40 -13.57 8.09
C TYR A 203 -8.82 -12.22 8.50
N PRO A 204 -8.19 -11.47 7.59
CA PRO A 204 -7.53 -10.20 7.94
C PRO A 204 -8.50 -9.09 8.34
N THR A 205 -9.76 -9.17 7.93
CA THR A 205 -10.78 -8.15 8.23
C THR A 205 -12.10 -8.77 8.62
N LYS A 206 -12.86 -8.09 9.50
CA LYS A 206 -14.23 -8.48 9.86
C LYS A 206 -15.15 -8.58 8.63
N ALA A 207 -14.99 -7.69 7.66
CA ALA A 207 -15.80 -7.67 6.45
C ALA A 207 -15.64 -8.97 5.66
N LEU A 208 -14.39 -9.43 5.49
CA LEU A 208 -14.08 -10.69 4.81
C LEU A 208 -14.59 -11.90 5.59
N SER A 209 -14.40 -11.93 6.92
CA SER A 209 -14.95 -12.98 7.78
C SER A 209 -16.45 -13.16 7.57
N ARG A 210 -17.17 -12.04 7.56
CA ARG A 210 -18.63 -12.03 7.41
C ARG A 210 -19.12 -12.33 5.98
N ASP A 211 -18.32 -12.04 4.96
CA ASP A 211 -18.59 -12.44 3.57
C ASP A 211 -18.39 -13.96 3.35
N GLN A 212 -17.39 -14.53 4.00
CA GLN A 212 -17.10 -15.97 3.86
C GLN A 212 -18.02 -16.84 4.73
N HIS A 213 -18.46 -16.34 5.89
CA HIS A 213 -19.29 -17.12 6.83
C HIS A 213 -20.53 -17.77 6.17
N PRO A 214 -21.39 -17.08 5.41
CA PRO A 214 -22.58 -17.73 4.81
C PRO A 214 -22.22 -18.85 3.83
N LYS A 215 -21.09 -18.76 3.14
CA LYS A 215 -20.61 -19.77 2.19
C LYS A 215 -20.15 -21.02 2.92
N ILE A 216 -19.37 -20.83 3.98
CA ILE A 216 -18.86 -21.91 4.84
C ILE A 216 -20.01 -22.57 5.57
N LEU A 217 -20.92 -21.76 6.16
CA LEU A 217 -22.10 -22.24 6.90
C LEU A 217 -22.99 -23.12 6.03
N LYS A 218 -23.33 -22.68 4.80
CA LYS A 218 -24.15 -23.44 3.86
C LYS A 218 -23.57 -24.83 3.54
N PHE A 219 -22.25 -24.94 3.47
CA PHE A 219 -21.60 -26.24 3.27
C PHE A 219 -21.61 -27.07 4.57
N ALA A 220 -21.19 -26.47 5.67
CA ALA A 220 -21.04 -27.14 6.96
C ALA A 220 -22.36 -27.66 7.54
N GLU A 221 -23.46 -26.89 7.45
CA GLU A 221 -24.79 -27.28 7.94
C GLU A 221 -25.30 -28.57 7.29
N LYS A 222 -25.12 -28.75 5.98
CA LYS A 222 -25.53 -29.97 5.26
C LYS A 222 -24.80 -31.23 5.76
N ILE A 223 -23.63 -31.03 6.40
CA ILE A 223 -22.78 -32.11 6.89
C ILE A 223 -22.87 -32.27 8.41
N GLY A 224 -23.67 -31.43 9.08
CA GLY A 224 -23.85 -31.46 10.53
C GLY A 224 -22.70 -30.83 11.31
N ILE A 225 -21.98 -29.86 10.71
CA ILE A 225 -20.88 -29.13 11.33
C ILE A 225 -21.35 -27.72 11.67
N ASP A 226 -21.20 -27.33 12.94
CA ASP A 226 -21.57 -26.00 13.43
C ASP A 226 -20.42 -24.99 13.17
N VAL A 227 -20.79 -23.78 12.69
CA VAL A 227 -19.88 -22.70 12.33
C VAL A 227 -20.38 -21.38 12.90
N GLN A 228 -19.54 -20.69 13.67
CA GLN A 228 -19.88 -19.39 14.25
C GLN A 228 -18.79 -18.35 14.00
N VAL A 229 -19.19 -17.08 13.95
CA VAL A 229 -18.28 -15.94 13.87
C VAL A 229 -18.11 -15.30 15.24
N PHE A 230 -16.87 -15.12 15.65
CA PHE A 230 -16.54 -14.38 16.86
C PHE A 230 -15.60 -13.22 16.49
N ASP A 231 -16.14 -12.04 16.40
CA ASP A 231 -15.41 -10.82 16.08
C ASP A 231 -15.78 -9.65 17.00
N GLY A 232 -15.19 -8.46 16.77
CA GLY A 232 -15.50 -7.28 17.59
C GLY A 232 -16.95 -6.76 17.47
N ASP A 233 -17.70 -7.22 16.47
CA ASP A 233 -19.11 -6.83 16.27
C ASP A 233 -20.08 -7.91 16.78
N THR A 234 -19.57 -9.05 17.25
CA THR A 234 -20.38 -10.11 17.91
C THR A 234 -20.91 -9.57 19.24
N ASN A 235 -22.24 -9.59 19.42
CA ASN A 235 -22.86 -9.05 20.61
C ASN A 235 -22.66 -9.97 21.86
N GLN A 236 -22.99 -9.45 23.06
CA GLN A 236 -22.70 -10.16 24.30
C GLN A 236 -23.50 -11.46 24.44
N ILE A 237 -24.72 -11.53 23.90
CA ILE A 237 -25.58 -12.73 23.95
C ILE A 237 -24.94 -13.82 23.09
N GLU A 238 -24.64 -13.51 21.83
CA GLU A 238 -23.96 -14.43 20.91
C GLU A 238 -22.63 -14.93 21.48
N ARG A 239 -21.85 -14.03 22.12
CA ARG A 239 -20.58 -14.42 22.77
C ARG A 239 -20.79 -15.46 23.87
N ARG A 240 -21.84 -15.33 24.67
CA ARG A 240 -22.17 -16.31 25.71
C ARG A 240 -22.61 -17.65 25.11
N GLU A 241 -23.45 -17.62 24.10
CA GLU A 241 -23.91 -18.82 23.39
C GLU A 241 -22.71 -19.60 22.79
N ILE A 242 -21.77 -18.90 22.13
CA ILE A 242 -20.57 -19.53 21.58
C ILE A 242 -19.71 -20.16 22.66
N VAL A 243 -19.61 -19.54 23.84
CA VAL A 243 -18.82 -20.10 24.96
C VAL A 243 -19.55 -21.30 25.59
N GLU A 244 -20.86 -21.26 25.73
CA GLU A 244 -21.65 -22.34 26.32
C GLU A 244 -21.88 -23.52 25.35
N ASN A 245 -22.00 -23.23 24.06
CA ASN A 245 -22.14 -24.21 22.99
C ASN A 245 -21.08 -23.99 21.91
N PRO A 246 -19.83 -24.45 22.12
CA PRO A 246 -18.73 -24.24 21.22
C PRO A 246 -18.99 -24.84 19.83
N PRO A 247 -18.80 -24.07 18.72
CA PRO A 247 -18.93 -24.59 17.36
C PRO A 247 -17.74 -25.49 17.01
N HIS A 248 -17.87 -26.29 15.96
CA HIS A 248 -16.75 -27.04 15.39
C HIS A 248 -15.76 -26.13 14.67
N ILE A 249 -16.26 -25.12 13.95
CA ILE A 249 -15.45 -24.10 13.23
C ILE A 249 -15.76 -22.72 13.82
N LEU A 250 -14.69 -22.05 14.25
CA LEU A 250 -14.77 -20.67 14.73
C LEU A 250 -14.11 -19.73 13.71
N ILE A 251 -14.85 -18.76 13.20
CA ILE A 251 -14.32 -17.72 12.29
C ILE A 251 -14.00 -16.47 13.10
N THR A 252 -12.76 -15.95 12.95
CA THR A 252 -12.29 -14.80 13.73
C THR A 252 -11.19 -14.02 13.02
N ASN A 253 -10.48 -13.13 13.73
CA ASN A 253 -9.28 -12.42 13.29
C ASN A 253 -8.23 -12.37 14.42
N PHE A 254 -6.99 -12.02 14.07
CA PHE A 254 -5.88 -11.99 15.04
C PHE A 254 -6.04 -10.91 16.11
N ASP A 255 -6.74 -9.81 15.85
CA ASP A 255 -7.01 -8.78 16.85
C ASP A 255 -7.83 -9.37 18.02
N VAL A 256 -8.85 -10.15 17.69
CA VAL A 256 -9.71 -10.82 18.68
C VAL A 256 -8.92 -11.90 19.42
N LEU A 257 -8.15 -12.72 18.71
CA LEU A 257 -7.29 -13.74 19.34
C LEU A 257 -6.32 -13.09 20.32
N HIS A 258 -5.61 -12.03 19.90
CA HIS A 258 -4.69 -11.31 20.76
C HIS A 258 -5.35 -10.81 22.03
N TYR A 259 -6.47 -10.11 21.90
CA TYR A 259 -7.22 -9.53 23.02
C TYR A 259 -7.65 -10.59 24.03
N HIS A 260 -8.32 -11.64 23.57
CA HIS A 260 -8.89 -12.65 24.47
C HIS A 260 -7.87 -13.58 25.11
N LEU A 261 -6.72 -13.77 24.48
CA LEU A 261 -5.63 -14.56 25.05
C LEU A 261 -5.08 -13.91 26.33
N TRP A 262 -4.57 -12.67 26.23
CA TRP A 262 -3.92 -12.05 27.40
C TRP A 262 -4.91 -11.60 28.50
N HIS A 263 -6.18 -11.38 28.16
CA HIS A 263 -7.23 -11.17 29.17
C HIS A 263 -7.72 -12.45 29.82
N GLN A 264 -7.23 -13.60 29.42
CA GLN A 264 -7.66 -14.92 29.95
C GLN A 264 -9.19 -15.08 30.02
N THR A 265 -9.91 -14.65 29.01
CA THR A 265 -11.37 -14.74 28.97
C THR A 265 -11.79 -16.21 28.75
N LYS A 266 -13.06 -16.54 29.05
CA LYS A 266 -13.62 -17.86 28.74
C LYS A 266 -13.48 -18.27 27.26
N PHE A 267 -13.35 -17.29 26.35
CA PHE A 267 -13.07 -17.52 24.94
C PHE A 267 -11.71 -18.22 24.71
N SER A 268 -10.68 -17.88 25.51
CA SER A 268 -9.36 -18.49 25.34
C SER A 268 -9.37 -20.00 25.63
N SER A 269 -10.24 -20.47 26.53
CA SER A 269 -10.39 -21.89 26.83
C SER A 269 -11.01 -22.69 25.67
N LEU A 270 -11.82 -22.05 24.81
CA LEU A 270 -12.37 -22.70 23.61
C LEU A 270 -11.27 -23.13 22.64
N LEU A 271 -10.19 -22.35 22.60
CA LEU A 271 -9.07 -22.59 21.68
C LEU A 271 -8.20 -23.78 22.08
N SER A 272 -8.31 -24.27 23.32
CA SER A 272 -7.49 -25.36 23.84
C SER A 272 -7.67 -26.67 23.08
N THR A 273 -8.82 -26.91 22.48
CA THR A 273 -9.15 -28.13 21.71
C THR A 273 -8.83 -28.01 20.23
N MET A 274 -8.38 -26.82 19.76
CA MET A 274 -8.10 -26.55 18.36
C MET A 274 -7.03 -27.51 17.82
N LYS A 275 -7.29 -28.09 16.64
CA LYS A 275 -6.37 -28.94 15.90
C LYS A 275 -5.90 -28.34 14.58
N VAL A 276 -6.71 -27.44 13.98
CA VAL A 276 -6.42 -26.82 12.69
C VAL A 276 -6.56 -25.30 12.80
N LEU A 277 -5.55 -24.58 12.32
CA LEU A 277 -5.62 -23.13 12.12
C LEU A 277 -5.55 -22.83 10.62
N VAL A 278 -6.62 -22.30 10.08
CA VAL A 278 -6.70 -21.84 8.68
C VAL A 278 -6.50 -20.32 8.65
N VAL A 279 -5.56 -19.85 7.84
CA VAL A 279 -5.26 -18.42 7.68
C VAL A 279 -5.42 -18.03 6.21
N ASP A 280 -6.49 -17.33 5.92
CA ASP A 280 -6.73 -16.82 4.57
C ASP A 280 -6.07 -15.46 4.34
N GLU A 281 -5.74 -15.17 3.07
CA GLU A 281 -5.01 -13.98 2.62
C GLU A 281 -3.71 -13.77 3.44
N ALA A 282 -2.91 -14.83 3.58
CA ALA A 282 -1.72 -14.83 4.43
C ALA A 282 -0.73 -13.70 4.11
N HIS A 283 -0.64 -13.25 2.87
CA HIS A 283 0.20 -12.13 2.45
C HIS A 283 -0.11 -10.80 3.14
N VAL A 284 -1.29 -10.64 3.73
CA VAL A 284 -1.67 -9.43 4.47
C VAL A 284 -0.93 -9.32 5.80
N TYR A 285 -0.48 -10.44 6.36
CA TYR A 285 0.21 -10.50 7.64
C TYR A 285 1.71 -10.26 7.49
N SER A 286 2.06 -9.07 6.99
CA SER A 286 3.44 -8.62 6.77
C SER A 286 3.84 -7.48 7.70
N GLY A 287 5.11 -7.12 7.72
CA GLY A 287 5.66 -6.04 8.52
C GLY A 287 5.40 -6.23 10.02
N ILE A 288 5.07 -5.15 10.72
CA ILE A 288 4.77 -5.16 12.16
C ILE A 288 3.58 -6.06 12.48
N PHE A 289 2.53 -6.01 11.66
CA PHE A 289 1.36 -6.85 11.87
C PHE A 289 1.71 -8.34 11.79
N GLY A 290 2.48 -8.74 10.79
CA GLY A 290 2.96 -10.11 10.63
C GLY A 290 3.86 -10.57 11.77
N SER A 291 4.73 -9.70 12.24
CA SER A 291 5.59 -9.97 13.40
C SER A 291 4.76 -10.23 14.66
N ASN A 292 3.71 -9.45 14.90
CA ASN A 292 2.74 -9.70 15.97
C ASN A 292 1.98 -11.02 15.80
N VAL A 293 1.55 -11.31 14.57
CA VAL A 293 0.83 -12.57 14.25
C VAL A 293 1.71 -13.78 14.51
N HIS A 294 3.00 -13.72 14.18
CA HIS A 294 3.96 -14.78 14.55
C HIS A 294 3.90 -15.11 16.05
N TYR A 295 3.95 -14.10 16.91
CA TYR A 295 3.85 -14.29 18.35
C TYR A 295 2.47 -14.77 18.81
N ILE A 296 1.40 -14.26 18.22
CA ILE A 296 0.04 -14.73 18.54
C ILE A 296 -0.08 -16.24 18.22
N ILE A 297 0.47 -16.69 17.10
CA ILE A 297 0.52 -18.11 16.73
C ILE A 297 1.38 -18.91 17.73
N LYS A 298 2.53 -18.39 18.16
CA LYS A 298 3.35 -18.99 19.20
C LYS A 298 2.58 -19.12 20.52
N ARG A 299 1.81 -18.12 20.91
CA ARG A 299 0.94 -18.09 22.10
C ARG A 299 -0.20 -19.12 21.97
N LEU A 300 -0.83 -19.24 20.80
CA LEU A 300 -1.81 -20.28 20.53
C LEU A 300 -1.24 -21.68 20.70
N LYS A 301 -0.03 -21.95 20.20
CA LYS A 301 0.65 -23.25 20.38
C LYS A 301 0.88 -23.60 21.86
N ARG A 302 1.05 -22.59 22.73
CA ARG A 302 1.25 -22.79 24.19
C ARG A 302 0.00 -23.20 24.94
N ILE A 303 -1.18 -22.71 24.49
CA ILE A 303 -2.46 -22.96 25.16
C ILE A 303 -3.19 -24.18 24.60
N CYS A 304 -2.97 -24.50 23.32
CA CYS A 304 -3.61 -25.68 22.72
C CYS A 304 -3.01 -26.98 23.26
N SER A 305 -3.90 -27.94 23.57
CA SER A 305 -3.51 -29.26 24.03
C SER A 305 -3.03 -30.17 22.89
N ASN A 306 -3.44 -29.84 21.66
CA ASN A 306 -3.10 -30.61 20.48
C ASN A 306 -1.98 -29.93 19.68
N LYS A 307 -1.27 -30.70 18.86
CA LYS A 307 -0.41 -30.16 17.82
C LYS A 307 -1.30 -29.52 16.74
N ILE A 308 -1.12 -28.25 16.51
CA ILE A 308 -1.91 -27.49 15.51
C ILE A 308 -1.36 -27.78 14.12
N GLN A 309 -2.22 -28.15 13.18
CA GLN A 309 -1.95 -28.16 11.75
C GLN A 309 -2.27 -26.77 11.19
N PHE A 310 -1.38 -26.24 10.35
CA PHE A 310 -1.52 -24.93 9.74
C PHE A 310 -1.88 -25.06 8.26
N VAL A 311 -2.94 -24.37 7.84
CA VAL A 311 -3.33 -24.25 6.43
C VAL A 311 -3.44 -22.78 6.10
N ALA A 312 -2.66 -22.34 5.11
CA ALA A 312 -2.66 -20.97 4.67
C ALA A 312 -3.17 -20.87 3.23
N ALA A 313 -3.86 -19.79 2.91
CA ALA A 313 -4.18 -19.43 1.54
C ALA A 313 -3.64 -18.04 1.24
N SER A 314 -3.06 -17.84 0.07
CA SER A 314 -2.47 -16.56 -0.34
C SER A 314 -2.68 -16.29 -1.82
N ALA A 315 -2.65 -15.02 -2.20
CA ALA A 315 -2.33 -14.64 -3.57
C ALA A 315 -0.84 -14.90 -3.84
N THR A 316 -0.41 -14.70 -5.07
CA THR A 316 1.00 -14.89 -5.48
C THR A 316 1.94 -13.97 -4.69
N LEU A 317 2.96 -14.56 -4.10
CA LEU A 317 4.07 -13.92 -3.37
C LEU A 317 5.40 -14.34 -3.99
N GLU A 318 6.46 -13.55 -3.79
CA GLU A 318 7.79 -13.89 -4.29
C GLU A 318 8.33 -15.19 -3.65
N ASP A 319 8.14 -15.35 -2.34
CA ASP A 319 8.58 -16.54 -1.59
C ASP A 319 7.55 -16.92 -0.52
N ALA A 320 6.38 -17.35 -1.00
CA ALA A 320 5.24 -17.67 -0.13
C ALA A 320 5.57 -18.74 0.92
N LYS A 321 6.40 -19.72 0.55
CA LYS A 321 6.78 -20.81 1.44
C LYS A 321 7.60 -20.32 2.62
N ASN A 322 8.71 -19.63 2.36
CA ASN A 322 9.60 -19.13 3.40
C ASN A 322 8.88 -18.11 4.30
N PHE A 323 8.11 -17.22 3.70
CA PHE A 323 7.26 -16.27 4.43
C PHE A 323 6.32 -16.98 5.42
N CYS A 324 5.58 -18.00 4.96
CA CYS A 324 4.68 -18.74 5.84
C CYS A 324 5.43 -19.62 6.86
N GLU A 325 6.60 -20.18 6.51
CA GLU A 325 7.45 -20.89 7.48
C GLU A 325 7.91 -19.96 8.61
N GLN A 326 8.25 -18.71 8.31
CA GLN A 326 8.57 -17.70 9.32
C GLN A 326 7.33 -17.29 10.12
N LEU A 327 6.20 -17.06 9.47
CA LEU A 327 4.96 -16.63 10.13
C LEU A 327 4.44 -17.68 11.12
N PHE A 328 4.41 -18.95 10.71
CA PHE A 328 3.90 -20.05 11.54
C PHE A 328 4.96 -20.70 12.41
N GLY A 329 6.24 -20.51 12.14
CA GLY A 329 7.36 -21.18 12.84
C GLY A 329 7.30 -22.69 12.68
N VAL A 330 6.94 -23.21 11.48
CA VAL A 330 6.89 -24.63 11.12
C VAL A 330 7.18 -24.81 9.64
N LYS A 331 7.60 -26.01 9.24
CA LYS A 331 7.76 -26.34 7.80
C LYS A 331 6.43 -26.38 7.10
N MET A 332 6.40 -25.87 5.87
CA MET A 332 5.20 -25.77 5.04
C MET A 332 5.39 -26.49 3.69
N ARG A 333 4.35 -27.16 3.22
CA ARG A 333 4.22 -27.62 1.83
C ARG A 333 3.57 -26.49 1.02
N ILE A 334 4.05 -26.28 -0.21
CA ILE A 334 3.44 -25.29 -1.10
C ILE A 334 2.68 -25.99 -2.22
N VAL A 335 1.44 -25.53 -2.46
CA VAL A 335 0.59 -25.97 -3.56
C VAL A 335 0.31 -24.77 -4.45
N HIS A 336 0.75 -24.82 -5.69
CA HIS A 336 0.54 -23.75 -6.67
C HIS A 336 -0.71 -24.00 -7.49
N GLY A 337 -1.61 -23.01 -7.50
CA GLY A 337 -2.87 -23.10 -8.21
C GLY A 337 -3.03 -22.07 -9.32
N SER A 338 -3.80 -22.43 -10.33
CA SER A 338 -4.32 -21.54 -11.35
C SER A 338 -5.85 -21.65 -11.39
N GLY A 339 -6.53 -20.57 -11.72
CA GLY A 339 -7.98 -20.54 -11.85
C GLY A 339 -8.41 -20.08 -13.24
N LYS A 340 -9.56 -20.55 -13.69
CA LYS A 340 -10.17 -20.09 -14.94
C LYS A 340 -10.59 -18.63 -14.80
N LYS A 341 -10.06 -17.78 -15.66
CA LYS A 341 -10.37 -16.36 -15.70
C LYS A 341 -10.44 -15.89 -17.16
N GLY A 342 -11.30 -14.92 -17.42
CA GLY A 342 -11.33 -14.23 -18.70
C GLY A 342 -10.01 -13.49 -18.97
N GLN A 343 -9.72 -13.23 -20.23
CA GLN A 343 -8.60 -12.36 -20.58
C GLN A 343 -8.84 -10.93 -20.13
N THR A 344 -7.78 -10.23 -19.75
CA THR A 344 -7.84 -8.83 -19.34
C THR A 344 -6.90 -8.01 -20.19
N ASP A 345 -7.42 -6.96 -20.82
CA ASP A 345 -6.62 -5.95 -21.50
C ASP A 345 -6.00 -5.04 -20.46
N PHE A 346 -4.70 -5.07 -20.37
CA PHE A 346 -3.93 -4.23 -19.48
C PHE A 346 -3.27 -3.10 -20.27
N VAL A 347 -3.50 -1.85 -19.85
CA VAL A 347 -2.86 -0.67 -20.43
C VAL A 347 -2.21 0.15 -19.32
N MET A 348 -0.93 0.43 -19.45
CA MET A 348 -0.18 1.35 -18.61
C MET A 348 -0.10 2.71 -19.30
N LEU A 349 -0.62 3.75 -18.65
CA LEU A 349 -0.74 5.09 -19.21
C LEU A 349 0.00 6.12 -18.33
N PHE A 350 0.77 6.97 -18.98
CA PHE A 350 1.40 8.10 -18.34
C PHE A 350 0.72 9.39 -18.78
N PRO A 351 0.15 10.18 -17.85
CA PRO A 351 -0.59 11.41 -18.19
C PRO A 351 0.38 12.53 -18.56
N SER A 352 0.59 12.75 -19.85
CA SER A 352 1.54 13.75 -20.35
C SER A 352 0.95 15.17 -20.39
N LEU A 353 -0.29 15.30 -20.85
CA LEU A 353 -0.98 16.59 -21.06
C LEU A 353 -2.05 16.90 -20.01
N ARG A 354 -2.18 16.08 -18.99
CA ARG A 354 -3.21 16.23 -17.95
C ARG A 354 -2.75 15.64 -16.62
N THR A 355 -3.50 15.84 -15.56
CA THR A 355 -3.18 15.20 -14.28
C THR A 355 -3.59 13.72 -14.27
N GLN A 356 -2.94 12.88 -13.44
CA GLN A 356 -3.34 11.48 -13.22
C GLN A 356 -4.84 11.37 -12.89
N ARG A 357 -5.35 12.24 -12.03
CA ARG A 357 -6.78 12.26 -11.67
C ARG A 357 -7.67 12.53 -12.87
N ALA A 358 -7.31 13.47 -13.74
CA ALA A 358 -8.07 13.76 -14.95
C ALA A 358 -8.08 12.57 -15.93
N LEU A 359 -6.94 11.86 -16.04
CA LEU A 359 -6.85 10.60 -16.79
C LEU A 359 -7.79 9.55 -16.20
N MET A 360 -7.71 9.29 -14.89
CA MET A 360 -8.55 8.28 -14.24
C MET A 360 -10.06 8.60 -14.35
N VAL A 361 -10.43 9.88 -14.26
CA VAL A 361 -11.83 10.31 -14.47
C VAL A 361 -12.29 10.10 -15.91
N ASP A 362 -11.45 10.40 -16.89
CA ASP A 362 -11.78 10.20 -18.32
C ASP A 362 -11.95 8.69 -18.64
N LEU A 363 -11.02 7.85 -18.15
CA LEU A 363 -11.14 6.40 -18.29
C LEU A 363 -12.43 5.87 -17.62
N THR A 364 -12.72 6.33 -16.40
CA THR A 364 -13.96 5.93 -15.68
C THR A 364 -15.20 6.28 -16.49
N LYS A 365 -15.24 7.50 -17.03
CA LYS A 365 -16.35 7.98 -17.85
C LYS A 365 -16.53 7.12 -19.10
N ARG A 366 -15.45 6.88 -19.87
CA ARG A 366 -15.48 6.06 -21.09
C ARG A 366 -16.00 4.65 -20.82
N MET A 367 -15.54 4.02 -19.71
CA MET A 367 -15.97 2.68 -19.35
C MET A 367 -17.43 2.64 -18.91
N THR A 368 -17.87 3.59 -18.10
CA THR A 368 -19.28 3.63 -17.64
C THR A 368 -20.26 4.03 -18.76
N GLU A 369 -19.87 4.84 -19.71
CA GLU A 369 -20.67 5.15 -20.92
C GLU A 369 -20.91 3.93 -21.83
N LYS A 370 -20.04 2.94 -21.77
CA LYS A 370 -20.18 1.63 -22.43
C LYS A 370 -20.77 0.57 -21.51
N ASN A 371 -21.37 0.96 -20.37
CA ASN A 371 -22.00 0.10 -19.36
C ASN A 371 -21.05 -0.88 -18.65
N HIS A 372 -19.74 -0.60 -18.60
CA HIS A 372 -18.79 -1.40 -17.84
C HIS A 372 -18.73 -0.98 -16.39
N LYS A 373 -18.98 -1.92 -15.47
CA LYS A 373 -18.85 -1.71 -14.03
C LYS A 373 -17.39 -1.50 -13.66
N THR A 374 -17.10 -0.35 -13.10
CA THR A 374 -15.74 0.15 -12.94
C THR A 374 -15.35 0.36 -11.48
N MET A 375 -14.23 -0.22 -11.05
CA MET A 375 -13.60 0.09 -9.77
C MET A 375 -12.36 0.97 -10.00
N VAL A 376 -12.30 2.08 -9.25
CA VAL A 376 -11.19 3.05 -9.36
C VAL A 376 -10.44 3.10 -8.05
N PHE A 377 -9.24 2.55 -8.01
CA PHE A 377 -8.40 2.46 -6.83
C PHE A 377 -7.44 3.63 -6.71
N ASN A 378 -7.48 4.29 -5.57
CA ASN A 378 -6.63 5.43 -5.22
C ASN A 378 -5.80 5.09 -3.98
N ASN A 379 -4.58 5.66 -3.89
CA ASN A 379 -3.67 5.41 -2.78
C ASN A 379 -3.96 6.27 -1.53
N SER A 380 -4.85 7.26 -1.61
CA SER A 380 -5.22 8.09 -0.47
C SER A 380 -6.73 8.32 -0.37
N HIS A 381 -7.21 8.60 0.84
CA HIS A 381 -8.59 8.97 1.11
C HIS A 381 -8.97 10.25 0.33
N LEU A 382 -8.10 11.25 0.35
CA LEU A 382 -8.31 12.52 -0.35
C LEU A 382 -8.49 12.31 -1.86
N ASN A 383 -7.61 11.55 -2.49
CA ASN A 383 -7.68 11.29 -3.93
C ASN A 383 -8.95 10.53 -4.32
N SER A 384 -9.41 9.56 -3.49
CA SER A 384 -10.70 8.87 -3.72
C SER A 384 -11.88 9.83 -3.72
N GLU A 385 -11.92 10.75 -2.77
CA GLU A 385 -13.01 11.75 -2.64
C GLU A 385 -12.99 12.75 -3.80
N LEU A 386 -11.81 13.31 -4.10
CA LEU A 386 -11.65 14.30 -5.17
C LEU A 386 -11.95 13.71 -6.56
N LEU A 387 -11.54 12.47 -6.81
CA LEU A 387 -11.84 11.76 -8.04
C LEU A 387 -13.36 11.58 -8.20
N ALA A 388 -14.04 11.11 -7.17
CA ALA A 388 -15.49 10.93 -7.21
C ALA A 388 -16.25 12.26 -7.41
N ILE A 389 -15.79 13.35 -6.78
CA ILE A 389 -16.37 14.69 -6.98
C ILE A 389 -16.20 15.11 -8.44
N GLN A 390 -15.02 14.95 -9.02
CA GLN A 390 -14.74 15.35 -10.39
C GLN A 390 -15.49 14.47 -11.41
N ALA A 391 -15.58 13.15 -11.18
CA ALA A 391 -16.33 12.23 -12.03
C ALA A 391 -17.84 12.54 -12.02
N ARG A 392 -18.41 12.84 -10.85
CA ARG A 392 -19.83 13.27 -10.73
C ARG A 392 -20.11 14.55 -11.48
N LYS A 393 -19.17 15.52 -11.53
CA LYS A 393 -19.30 16.72 -12.37
C LYS A 393 -19.36 16.38 -13.86
N GLN A 394 -18.82 15.24 -14.28
CA GLN A 394 -18.92 14.70 -15.64
C GLN A 394 -20.08 13.71 -15.81
N LYS A 395 -21.06 13.71 -14.89
CA LYS A 395 -22.27 12.87 -14.90
C LYS A 395 -22.03 11.37 -14.74
N VAL A 396 -20.89 10.94 -14.19
CA VAL A 396 -20.63 9.55 -13.83
C VAL A 396 -21.35 9.21 -12.53
N ASN A 397 -22.11 8.11 -12.51
CA ASN A 397 -22.75 7.57 -11.29
C ASN A 397 -21.72 6.82 -10.44
N ILE A 398 -21.06 7.54 -9.52
CA ILE A 398 -19.94 7.05 -8.72
C ILE A 398 -20.08 7.42 -7.25
N LYS A 399 -19.78 6.50 -6.35
CA LYS A 399 -19.68 6.71 -4.90
C LYS A 399 -18.29 6.37 -4.39
N VAL A 400 -17.99 6.82 -3.16
CA VAL A 400 -16.70 6.57 -2.49
C VAL A 400 -16.84 5.42 -1.51
N HIS A 401 -15.85 4.51 -1.50
CA HIS A 401 -15.72 3.45 -0.50
C HIS A 401 -14.31 3.45 0.09
N ARG A 402 -14.16 3.78 1.35
CA ARG A 402 -12.86 3.83 2.03
C ARG A 402 -12.97 3.61 3.54
N ALA A 403 -11.85 3.33 4.19
CA ALA A 403 -11.77 3.31 5.64
C ALA A 403 -12.16 4.68 6.24
N GLY A 404 -12.65 4.68 7.47
CA GLY A 404 -13.10 5.89 8.16
C GLY A 404 -14.50 6.39 7.77
N LEU A 405 -15.18 5.78 6.78
CA LEU A 405 -16.61 5.98 6.53
C LEU A 405 -17.46 5.05 7.40
N MET A 406 -18.67 5.50 7.75
CA MET A 406 -19.61 4.70 8.55
C MET A 406 -19.86 3.34 7.89
N ALA A 407 -19.90 2.27 8.70
CA ALA A 407 -20.05 0.91 8.22
C ALA A 407 -21.33 0.72 7.38
N ASN A 408 -22.47 1.31 7.82
CA ASN A 408 -23.73 1.23 7.08
C ASN A 408 -23.66 1.90 5.71
N TYR A 409 -22.94 3.02 5.59
CA TYR A 409 -22.72 3.67 4.29
C TYR A 409 -21.90 2.78 3.37
N ARG A 410 -20.80 2.20 3.85
CA ARG A 410 -19.97 1.29 3.05
C ARG A 410 -20.78 0.09 2.53
N LYS A 411 -21.55 -0.56 3.41
CA LYS A 411 -22.47 -1.66 3.03
C LYS A 411 -23.49 -1.23 1.99
N SER A 412 -24.07 -0.02 2.11
CA SER A 412 -25.00 0.51 1.09
C SER A 412 -24.32 0.66 -0.27
N VAL A 413 -23.08 1.21 -0.30
CA VAL A 413 -22.32 1.36 -1.56
C VAL A 413 -21.99 0.00 -2.19
N GLU A 414 -21.57 -0.97 -1.40
CA GLU A 414 -21.31 -2.36 -1.84
C GLU A 414 -22.56 -2.99 -2.45
N GLN A 415 -23.71 -2.87 -1.75
CA GLN A 415 -24.97 -3.43 -2.22
C GLN A 415 -25.50 -2.74 -3.48
N GLU A 416 -25.46 -1.40 -3.55
CA GLU A 416 -25.89 -0.65 -4.73
C GLU A 416 -25.03 -1.01 -5.97
N PHE A 417 -23.74 -1.24 -5.77
CA PHE A 417 -22.85 -1.67 -6.84
C PHE A 417 -23.12 -3.12 -7.25
N LYS A 418 -23.39 -3.99 -6.28
CA LYS A 418 -23.74 -5.39 -6.55
C LYS A 418 -25.05 -5.52 -7.34
N ASP A 419 -26.03 -4.68 -7.01
CA ASP A 419 -27.36 -4.65 -7.64
C ASP A 419 -27.43 -3.84 -8.95
N ASP A 420 -26.29 -3.46 -9.53
CA ASP A 420 -26.18 -2.66 -10.78
C ASP A 420 -26.82 -1.25 -10.71
N ARG A 421 -27.12 -0.77 -9.49
CA ARG A 421 -27.64 0.60 -9.27
C ARG A 421 -26.55 1.66 -9.27
N LEU A 422 -25.30 1.25 -9.17
CA LEU A 422 -24.11 2.08 -9.18
C LEU A 422 -23.14 1.57 -10.25
N GLN A 423 -22.65 2.44 -11.13
CA GLN A 423 -21.79 2.07 -12.25
C GLN A 423 -20.31 2.07 -11.87
N ALA A 424 -19.90 2.93 -10.92
CA ALA A 424 -18.51 3.03 -10.52
C ALA A 424 -18.35 3.23 -9.00
N ILE A 425 -17.23 2.72 -8.48
CA ILE A 425 -16.78 2.98 -7.10
C ILE A 425 -15.38 3.58 -7.14
N SER A 426 -15.18 4.72 -6.48
CA SER A 426 -13.86 5.23 -6.14
C SER A 426 -13.45 4.71 -4.76
N CYS A 427 -12.41 3.91 -4.69
CA CYS A 427 -12.03 3.23 -3.44
C CYS A 427 -10.54 3.35 -3.11
N THR A 428 -10.24 3.11 -1.85
CA THR A 428 -8.90 2.81 -1.35
C THR A 428 -8.74 1.28 -1.23
N PRO A 429 -7.61 0.73 -0.75
CA PRO A 429 -7.42 -0.72 -0.63
C PRO A 429 -8.49 -1.51 0.14
N THR A 430 -9.48 -0.85 0.73
CA THR A 430 -10.58 -1.51 1.46
C THR A 430 -11.36 -2.53 0.63
N LEU A 431 -11.39 -2.41 -0.69
CA LEU A 431 -12.02 -3.36 -1.61
C LEU A 431 -11.00 -4.21 -2.38
N GLU A 432 -9.73 -4.14 -2.02
CA GLU A 432 -8.65 -4.96 -2.60
C GLU A 432 -8.72 -6.41 -2.12
N LEU A 433 -9.11 -6.61 -0.86
CA LEU A 433 -9.27 -7.93 -0.25
C LEU A 433 -10.65 -8.53 -0.53
N GLY A 434 -10.71 -9.82 -0.68
CA GLY A 434 -11.75 -10.82 -0.98
C GLY A 434 -13.24 -10.51 -0.87
N ILE A 435 -13.70 -9.30 -0.53
CA ILE A 435 -15.12 -8.94 -0.40
C ILE A 435 -15.84 -9.10 -1.74
N ASP A 436 -16.99 -9.75 -1.74
CA ASP A 436 -17.84 -9.92 -2.93
C ASP A 436 -18.63 -8.65 -3.25
N VAL A 437 -18.17 -7.90 -4.22
CA VAL A 437 -18.83 -6.70 -4.77
C VAL A 437 -19.60 -6.95 -6.07
N GLY A 438 -19.78 -8.24 -6.43
CA GLY A 438 -20.38 -8.64 -7.70
C GLY A 438 -19.41 -8.59 -8.89
N ASN A 439 -19.98 -8.55 -10.09
CA ASN A 439 -19.18 -8.52 -11.33
C ASN A 439 -18.55 -7.14 -11.52
N VAL A 440 -17.28 -7.15 -11.86
CA VAL A 440 -16.52 -5.96 -12.25
C VAL A 440 -15.96 -6.21 -13.64
N ASP A 441 -16.06 -5.23 -14.52
CA ASP A 441 -15.54 -5.32 -15.89
C ASP A 441 -14.22 -4.58 -16.00
N CYS A 442 -14.08 -3.46 -15.29
CA CYS A 442 -12.92 -2.58 -15.40
C CYS A 442 -12.33 -2.24 -14.02
N VAL A 443 -11.01 -2.30 -13.95
CA VAL A 443 -10.20 -1.80 -12.84
C VAL A 443 -9.30 -0.68 -13.32
N ILE A 444 -9.39 0.49 -12.70
CA ILE A 444 -8.48 1.61 -12.91
C ILE A 444 -7.70 1.79 -11.61
N SER A 445 -6.38 1.82 -11.68
CA SER A 445 -5.51 1.93 -10.51
C SER A 445 -4.48 3.03 -10.70
N SER A 446 -4.21 3.80 -9.63
CA SER A 446 -2.96 4.56 -9.51
C SER A 446 -1.77 3.62 -9.38
N THR A 447 -0.56 4.14 -9.54
CA THR A 447 0.71 3.38 -9.44
C THR A 447 0.81 2.67 -8.09
N ILE A 448 1.03 1.36 -8.12
CA ILE A 448 1.15 0.46 -6.95
C ILE A 448 2.06 -0.73 -7.29
N PRO A 449 2.58 -1.47 -6.32
CA PRO A 449 3.27 -2.74 -6.55
C PRO A 449 2.43 -3.74 -7.35
N VAL A 450 3.09 -4.52 -8.19
CA VAL A 450 2.43 -5.44 -9.14
C VAL A 450 1.55 -6.48 -8.45
N ASN A 451 1.96 -7.00 -7.30
CA ASN A 451 1.18 -7.98 -6.54
C ASN A 451 -0.21 -7.44 -6.17
N ARG A 452 -0.26 -6.19 -5.72
CA ARG A 452 -1.51 -5.51 -5.37
C ARG A 452 -2.33 -5.20 -6.62
N LEU A 453 -1.68 -4.81 -7.72
CA LEU A 453 -2.38 -4.63 -9.00
C LEU A 453 -3.03 -5.94 -9.47
N ILE A 454 -2.33 -7.07 -9.40
CA ILE A 454 -2.89 -8.38 -9.75
C ILE A 454 -4.12 -8.73 -8.91
N GLN A 455 -4.10 -8.42 -7.61
CA GLN A 455 -5.26 -8.60 -6.72
C GLN A 455 -6.45 -7.72 -7.14
N ARG A 456 -6.19 -6.44 -7.50
CA ARG A 456 -7.22 -5.53 -8.02
C ARG A 456 -7.77 -6.01 -9.35
N ILE A 457 -6.92 -6.38 -10.30
CA ILE A 457 -7.31 -6.99 -11.58
C ILE A 457 -8.08 -8.30 -11.34
N GLY A 458 -7.76 -9.03 -10.28
CA GLY A 458 -8.51 -10.21 -9.83
C GLY A 458 -9.99 -9.96 -9.56
N ARG A 459 -10.43 -8.71 -9.44
CA ARG A 459 -11.83 -8.33 -9.34
C ARG A 459 -12.55 -8.33 -10.70
N ALA A 460 -11.82 -8.04 -11.80
CA ALA A 460 -12.37 -7.99 -13.14
C ALA A 460 -12.38 -9.39 -13.80
N ALA A 461 -13.24 -9.56 -14.81
CA ALA A 461 -13.34 -10.75 -15.67
C ALA A 461 -13.57 -12.11 -14.96
N ARG A 462 -14.20 -12.11 -13.78
CA ARG A 462 -14.43 -13.34 -12.97
C ARG A 462 -15.29 -14.40 -13.68
N LYS A 463 -16.21 -13.99 -14.53
CA LYS A 463 -17.15 -14.90 -15.24
C LYS A 463 -16.66 -15.32 -16.62
N GLY A 464 -15.37 -15.09 -16.95
CA GLY A 464 -14.82 -15.47 -18.25
C GLY A 464 -15.05 -14.44 -19.36
N GLN A 465 -15.74 -13.30 -19.09
CA GLN A 465 -15.81 -12.18 -20.03
C GLN A 465 -14.46 -11.47 -20.14
N ARG A 466 -14.32 -10.61 -21.15
CA ARG A 466 -13.17 -9.73 -21.30
C ARG A 466 -13.17 -8.68 -20.19
N GLY A 467 -12.05 -8.50 -19.53
CA GLY A 467 -11.86 -7.48 -18.51
C GLY A 467 -10.91 -6.38 -18.96
N TYR A 468 -10.93 -5.24 -18.28
CA TYR A 468 -10.06 -4.09 -18.55
C TYR A 468 -9.30 -3.70 -17.29
N ALA A 469 -8.03 -3.42 -17.45
CA ALA A 469 -7.16 -2.96 -16.36
C ALA A 469 -6.30 -1.80 -16.83
N PHE A 470 -6.48 -0.65 -16.21
CA PHE A 470 -5.72 0.56 -16.52
C PHE A 470 -4.84 0.94 -15.32
N LEU A 471 -3.53 0.99 -15.54
CA LEU A 471 -2.58 1.55 -14.58
C LEU A 471 -2.27 2.99 -15.00
N ALA A 472 -2.82 3.94 -14.25
CA ALA A 472 -2.54 5.35 -14.44
C ALA A 472 -1.30 5.72 -13.63
N LEU A 473 -0.19 5.98 -14.30
CA LEU A 473 1.05 6.44 -13.70
C LEU A 473 0.89 7.87 -13.13
N GLY A 474 1.67 8.20 -12.11
CA GLY A 474 1.62 9.48 -11.42
C GLY A 474 2.63 10.51 -11.95
N ASN A 475 2.69 11.63 -11.23
CA ASN A 475 3.71 12.64 -11.43
C ASN A 475 4.77 12.51 -10.32
N ASP A 476 5.42 11.37 -10.29
CA ASP A 476 6.40 10.96 -9.28
C ASP A 476 7.57 10.22 -9.94
N PRO A 477 8.72 10.06 -9.26
CA PRO A 477 9.92 9.48 -9.85
C PRO A 477 9.74 8.04 -10.34
N ILE A 478 9.08 7.18 -9.57
CA ILE A 478 8.89 5.78 -9.98
C ILE A 478 7.92 5.64 -11.16
N SER A 479 6.93 6.51 -11.27
CA SER A 479 6.06 6.57 -12.44
C SER A 479 6.80 7.02 -13.70
N GLN A 480 7.78 7.93 -13.55
CA GLN A 480 8.67 8.32 -14.66
C GLN A 480 9.56 7.13 -15.09
N TYR A 481 10.05 6.34 -14.14
CA TYR A 481 10.81 5.13 -14.43
C TYR A 481 9.98 4.14 -15.27
N TYR A 482 8.81 3.74 -14.81
CA TYR A 482 7.96 2.80 -15.56
C TYR A 482 7.35 3.38 -16.85
N LYS A 483 7.36 4.70 -17.03
CA LYS A 483 7.06 5.28 -18.34
C LYS A 483 8.06 4.80 -19.38
N ASN A 484 9.34 4.75 -19.03
CA ASN A 484 10.46 4.44 -19.91
C ASN A 484 10.83 2.95 -19.91
N HIS A 485 10.64 2.27 -18.74
CA HIS A 485 10.97 0.86 -18.49
C HIS A 485 9.73 0.07 -18.04
N PRO A 486 8.67 0.00 -18.87
CA PRO A 486 7.41 -0.61 -18.46
C PRO A 486 7.47 -2.14 -18.30
N GLU A 487 8.46 -2.81 -18.88
CA GLU A 487 8.72 -4.25 -18.74
C GLU A 487 9.07 -4.64 -17.31
N ASP A 488 9.85 -3.83 -16.61
CA ASP A 488 10.30 -4.09 -15.24
C ASP A 488 9.13 -4.13 -14.25
N TYR A 489 8.02 -3.45 -14.56
CA TYR A 489 6.88 -3.38 -13.65
C TYR A 489 6.32 -4.77 -13.26
N PHE A 490 6.30 -5.71 -14.17
CA PHE A 490 5.81 -7.06 -13.89
C PHE A 490 6.86 -7.98 -13.26
N GLU A 491 8.14 -7.59 -13.32
CA GLU A 491 9.25 -8.29 -12.68
C GLU A 491 9.46 -7.82 -11.24
N ASP A 492 8.95 -6.64 -10.90
CA ASP A 492 9.03 -6.01 -9.59
C ASP A 492 8.04 -6.60 -8.59
N VAL A 493 8.26 -7.86 -8.26
CA VAL A 493 7.44 -8.53 -7.25
C VAL A 493 7.85 -8.05 -5.85
N GLU A 494 6.89 -7.53 -5.11
CA GLU A 494 7.06 -7.10 -3.73
C GLU A 494 7.47 -8.26 -2.83
N LYS A 495 8.56 -8.09 -2.09
CA LYS A 495 8.98 -9.06 -1.07
C LYS A 495 8.19 -8.85 0.22
N THR A 496 7.50 -9.88 0.65
CA THR A 496 6.78 -9.86 1.92
C THR A 496 7.75 -10.14 3.06
N TYR A 497 7.77 -9.28 4.07
CA TYR A 497 8.71 -9.35 5.19
C TYR A 497 7.99 -9.38 6.53
N ILE A 498 8.52 -10.16 7.47
CA ILE A 498 8.19 -10.09 8.90
C ILE A 498 9.48 -10.03 9.70
N ASP A 499 9.44 -9.39 10.86
CA ASP A 499 10.58 -9.33 11.79
C ASP A 499 10.17 -9.81 13.20
N PRO A 500 10.23 -11.12 13.46
CA PRO A 500 9.93 -11.66 14.79
C PRO A 500 10.88 -11.16 15.90
N LYS A 501 12.06 -10.63 15.51
CA LYS A 501 13.04 -10.03 16.45
C LYS A 501 12.88 -8.50 16.56
N ASN A 502 11.76 -7.93 16.10
CA ASN A 502 11.47 -6.54 16.37
C ASN A 502 11.36 -6.34 17.90
N PRO A 503 12.20 -5.50 18.53
CA PRO A 503 12.30 -5.43 19.99
C PRO A 503 11.00 -4.97 20.65
N PHE A 504 10.25 -4.10 19.99
CA PHE A 504 8.96 -3.63 20.52
C PHE A 504 7.89 -4.70 20.43
N VAL A 505 7.83 -5.41 19.28
CA VAL A 505 6.89 -6.52 19.13
C VAL A 505 7.21 -7.61 20.14
N GLU A 506 8.49 -7.97 20.29
CA GLU A 506 8.94 -8.97 21.24
C GLU A 506 8.59 -8.59 22.68
N GLU A 507 8.91 -7.36 23.11
CA GLU A 507 8.61 -6.85 24.45
C GLU A 507 7.12 -7.01 24.77
N PHE A 508 6.22 -6.44 23.96
CA PHE A 508 4.79 -6.50 24.22
C PHE A 508 4.21 -7.91 24.12
N GLN A 509 4.68 -8.72 23.20
CA GLN A 509 4.19 -10.06 23.03
C GLN A 509 4.71 -11.03 24.09
N VAL A 510 5.90 -10.83 24.64
CA VAL A 510 6.40 -11.60 25.80
C VAL A 510 5.60 -11.26 27.06
N LEU A 511 5.26 -10.00 27.28
CA LEU A 511 4.36 -9.63 28.38
C LEU A 511 2.97 -10.26 28.21
N ALA A 512 2.40 -10.22 27.02
CA ALA A 512 1.12 -10.88 26.72
C ALA A 512 1.22 -12.41 26.89
N MET A 513 2.34 -13.01 26.47
CA MET A 513 2.63 -14.44 26.65
C MET A 513 2.67 -14.86 28.13
N ALA A 514 3.23 -14.02 29.01
CA ALA A 514 3.22 -14.25 30.44
C ALA A 514 1.81 -14.19 31.02
N CYS A 515 0.96 -13.30 30.49
CA CYS A 515 -0.46 -13.23 30.88
C CYS A 515 -1.26 -14.45 30.45
N ASP A 516 -1.03 -15.02 29.25
CA ASP A 516 -1.76 -16.20 28.78
C ASP A 516 -1.50 -17.42 29.66
N LYS A 517 -0.23 -17.63 29.95
CA LYS A 517 0.25 -18.79 30.74
C LYS A 517 1.65 -18.49 31.28
N PRO A 518 1.99 -18.79 32.52
CA PRO A 518 3.33 -18.57 33.07
C PRO A 518 4.43 -19.11 32.15
N ILE A 519 5.47 -18.29 31.94
CA ILE A 519 6.59 -18.66 31.07
C ILE A 519 7.48 -19.67 31.79
N SER A 520 7.82 -20.75 31.10
CA SER A 520 8.68 -21.83 31.63
C SER A 520 10.16 -21.45 31.52
N LYS A 521 11.02 -22.20 32.27
CA LYS A 521 12.47 -22.00 32.21
C LYS A 521 13.08 -22.20 30.82
N HIS A 522 12.49 -23.06 30.00
CA HIS A 522 12.97 -23.31 28.63
C HIS A 522 12.67 -22.09 27.72
N GLU A 523 11.47 -21.57 27.84
CA GLU A 523 11.03 -20.37 27.08
C GLU A 523 11.78 -19.10 27.52
N LEU A 524 12.27 -19.06 28.79
CA LEU A 524 13.04 -17.97 29.32
C LEU A 524 14.31 -17.68 28.50
N LYS A 525 15.03 -18.71 28.07
CA LYS A 525 16.27 -18.54 27.28
C LYS A 525 16.06 -17.86 25.95
N GLU A 526 14.88 -18.02 25.35
CA GLU A 526 14.57 -17.43 24.04
C GLU A 526 14.32 -15.92 24.13
N HIS A 527 13.84 -15.44 25.31
CA HIS A 527 13.44 -14.05 25.55
C HIS A 527 14.14 -13.48 26.80
N GLU A 528 15.36 -13.93 27.08
CA GLU A 528 16.08 -13.65 28.33
C GLU A 528 16.23 -12.15 28.60
N GLU A 529 16.66 -11.39 27.62
CA GLU A 529 16.88 -9.96 27.73
C GLU A 529 15.60 -9.19 28.11
N VAL A 530 14.50 -9.44 27.41
CA VAL A 530 13.20 -8.82 27.68
C VAL A 530 12.69 -9.20 29.07
N ILE A 531 12.79 -10.47 29.42
CA ILE A 531 12.32 -10.99 30.70
C ILE A 531 13.12 -10.38 31.85
N GLU A 532 14.45 -10.33 31.77
CA GLU A 532 15.30 -9.71 32.80
C GLU A 532 14.98 -8.23 33.01
N GLN A 533 14.79 -7.50 31.90
CA GLN A 533 14.41 -6.09 31.97
C GLN A 533 13.08 -5.90 32.74
N HIS A 534 12.09 -6.76 32.46
CA HIS A 534 10.78 -6.67 33.09
C HIS A 534 10.72 -7.24 34.51
N LEU A 535 11.63 -8.15 34.88
CA LEU A 535 11.85 -8.55 36.26
C LEU A 535 12.41 -7.36 37.07
N LYS A 536 13.36 -6.60 36.53
CA LYS A 536 13.90 -5.39 37.17
C LYS A 536 12.85 -4.29 37.31
N LYS A 537 11.97 -4.10 36.32
CA LYS A 537 10.85 -3.14 36.36
C LYS A 537 9.70 -3.59 37.27
N GLY A 538 9.69 -4.84 37.73
CA GLY A 538 8.61 -5.42 38.53
C GLY A 538 7.27 -5.57 37.79
N THR A 539 7.28 -5.62 36.46
CA THR A 539 6.15 -5.98 35.60
C THR A 539 6.02 -7.51 35.47
N LEU A 540 7.13 -8.23 35.64
CA LEU A 540 7.19 -9.69 35.75
C LEU A 540 7.79 -10.06 37.11
N SER A 541 7.49 -11.26 37.57
CA SER A 541 8.04 -11.83 38.81
C SER A 541 8.41 -13.29 38.63
N LEU A 542 9.45 -13.75 39.33
CA LEU A 542 9.83 -15.17 39.36
C LEU A 542 9.16 -15.89 40.54
N TYR A 543 8.36 -16.90 40.28
CA TYR A 543 7.71 -17.71 41.29
C TYR A 543 7.78 -19.20 40.91
N ASN A 544 8.29 -20.03 41.79
CA ASN A 544 8.44 -21.49 41.56
C ASN A 544 9.05 -21.85 40.18
N ASN A 545 10.14 -21.19 39.81
CA ASN A 545 10.82 -21.38 38.51
C ASN A 545 9.95 -21.02 37.26
N ARG A 546 8.89 -20.25 37.44
CA ARG A 546 8.06 -19.75 36.35
C ARG A 546 7.99 -18.23 36.42
N ILE A 547 7.95 -17.59 35.25
CA ILE A 547 7.73 -16.15 35.17
C ILE A 547 6.24 -15.88 35.14
N ILE A 548 5.77 -15.08 36.07
CA ILE A 548 4.37 -14.67 36.24
C ILE A 548 4.21 -13.17 36.01
N PRO A 549 3.07 -12.74 35.46
CA PRO A 549 2.81 -11.33 35.20
C PRO A 549 2.33 -10.58 36.43
N ASN A 550 2.67 -9.29 36.53
CA ASN A 550 1.92 -8.32 37.32
C ASN A 550 0.83 -7.73 36.43
N PHE A 551 -0.39 -8.25 36.53
CA PHE A 551 -1.50 -7.91 35.62
C PHE A 551 -1.83 -6.42 35.59
N GLU A 552 -1.81 -5.70 36.73
CA GLU A 552 -2.12 -4.27 36.76
C GLU A 552 -1.15 -3.45 35.95
N LYS A 553 0.15 -3.72 36.14
CA LYS A 553 1.21 -3.01 35.40
C LYS A 553 1.20 -3.35 33.90
N ILE A 554 0.96 -4.62 33.56
CA ILE A 554 0.94 -5.07 32.17
C ILE A 554 -0.32 -4.60 31.45
N ALA A 555 -1.48 -4.61 32.10
CA ALA A 555 -2.73 -4.14 31.48
C ALA A 555 -2.64 -2.68 31.02
N SER A 556 -1.96 -1.81 31.79
CA SER A 556 -1.73 -0.42 31.37
C SER A 556 -0.89 -0.29 30.09
N LEU A 557 0.01 -1.24 29.83
CA LEU A 557 0.85 -1.28 28.63
C LEU A 557 0.11 -1.90 27.43
N LEU A 558 -0.56 -3.04 27.65
CA LEU A 558 -1.20 -3.80 26.58
C LEU A 558 -2.52 -3.20 26.08
N ASN A 559 -3.25 -2.46 26.93
CA ASN A 559 -4.49 -1.80 26.50
C ASN A 559 -4.27 -0.73 25.42
N ASP A 560 -3.12 -0.08 25.46
CA ASP A 560 -2.75 0.96 24.48
C ASP A 560 -1.98 0.37 23.28
N TYR A 561 -1.67 -0.94 23.32
CA TYR A 561 -0.89 -1.59 22.26
C TYR A 561 -1.78 -2.07 21.11
N SER A 562 -1.43 -1.67 19.90
CA SER A 562 -2.06 -2.15 18.66
C SER A 562 -1.16 -3.13 17.93
N ILE A 563 -1.65 -4.33 17.62
CA ILE A 563 -0.90 -5.31 16.82
C ILE A 563 -0.73 -4.90 15.36
N ARG A 564 -1.45 -3.87 14.89
CA ARG A 564 -1.39 -3.38 13.50
C ARG A 564 -0.42 -2.22 13.31
N GLY A 565 0.09 -1.64 14.39
CA GLY A 565 1.06 -0.56 14.36
C GLY A 565 1.54 -0.22 15.75
N ILE A 566 2.83 0.05 15.89
CA ILE A 566 3.46 0.41 17.16
C ILE A 566 3.37 1.92 17.36
N GLY A 567 3.07 2.36 18.56
CA GLY A 567 3.02 3.75 18.96
C GLY A 567 1.75 4.13 19.72
N LYS A 568 1.83 5.26 20.45
CA LYS A 568 0.68 5.78 21.20
C LYS A 568 -0.35 6.34 20.23
N SER A 569 -1.62 5.99 20.44
CA SER A 569 -2.74 6.52 19.66
C SER A 569 -3.15 7.90 20.17
N VAL A 570 -3.45 8.80 19.26
CA VAL A 570 -4.05 10.12 19.50
C VAL A 570 -5.50 10.09 19.07
N ASP A 571 -6.41 10.27 20.01
CA ASP A 571 -7.85 10.26 19.76
C ASP A 571 -8.33 11.55 19.10
N ILE A 572 -9.16 11.45 18.08
CA ILE A 572 -9.69 12.58 17.33
C ILE A 572 -11.17 12.80 17.71
N PHE A 573 -11.47 14.00 18.18
CA PHE A 573 -12.81 14.39 18.62
C PHE A 573 -13.43 15.47 17.72
N LEU A 574 -14.71 15.30 17.41
CA LEU A 574 -15.54 16.30 16.75
C LEU A 574 -16.84 16.46 17.56
N ASN A 575 -17.13 17.67 18.01
CA ASN A 575 -18.29 17.97 18.86
C ASN A 575 -18.39 17.04 20.09
N GLY A 576 -17.26 16.75 20.75
CA GLY A 576 -17.20 15.90 21.93
C GLY A 576 -17.30 14.39 21.69
N LYS A 577 -17.49 13.96 20.44
CA LYS A 577 -17.53 12.53 20.08
C LYS A 577 -16.23 12.10 19.41
N LYS A 578 -15.68 10.95 19.80
CA LYS A 578 -14.53 10.34 19.11
C LYS A 578 -14.95 9.94 17.69
N VAL A 579 -14.22 10.43 16.71
CA VAL A 579 -14.48 10.19 15.27
C VAL A 579 -13.36 9.42 14.56
N GLY A 580 -12.26 9.18 15.24
CA GLY A 580 -11.10 8.44 14.72
C GLY A 580 -9.92 8.53 15.66
N ASP A 581 -8.80 8.01 15.17
CA ASP A 581 -7.50 8.07 15.83
C ASP A 581 -6.35 8.11 14.83
N ARG A 582 -5.15 8.48 15.29
CA ARG A 582 -3.88 8.46 14.57
C ARG A 582 -2.76 8.04 15.50
N ILE A 583 -1.81 7.27 14.97
CA ILE A 583 -0.64 6.81 15.73
C ILE A 583 0.49 7.85 15.64
N LEU A 584 1.23 8.05 16.71
CA LEU A 584 2.49 8.80 16.71
C LEU A 584 3.57 8.00 15.93
N PRO A 585 4.51 8.66 15.19
CA PRO A 585 4.66 10.12 15.07
C PRO A 585 3.76 10.81 14.04
N ILE A 586 3.03 10.08 13.19
CA ILE A 586 2.18 10.62 12.11
C ILE A 586 1.17 11.65 12.64
N ALA A 587 0.66 11.43 13.86
CA ALA A 587 -0.28 12.36 14.48
C ALA A 587 0.30 13.77 14.68
N LEU A 588 1.61 13.91 14.87
CA LEU A 588 2.28 15.21 15.01
C LEU A 588 2.23 16.02 13.72
N GLU A 589 2.34 15.31 12.57
CA GLU A 589 2.33 15.94 11.25
C GLU A 589 0.91 16.29 10.79
N GLU A 590 -0.08 15.44 11.13
CA GLU A 590 -1.45 15.59 10.63
C GLU A 590 -2.38 16.37 11.60
N LEU A 591 -2.07 16.40 12.89
CA LEU A 591 -2.97 16.88 13.95
C LEU A 591 -2.40 18.02 14.80
N HIS A 592 -1.29 18.64 14.39
CA HIS A 592 -0.81 19.85 15.08
C HIS A 592 -1.87 20.96 15.08
N LYS A 593 -1.76 21.89 15.99
CA LYS A 593 -2.68 23.05 16.04
C LYS A 593 -2.74 23.75 14.68
N ASP A 594 -3.92 24.10 14.24
CA ASP A 594 -4.26 24.72 12.94
C ASP A 594 -4.05 23.84 11.70
N ALA A 595 -3.67 22.57 11.86
CA ALA A 595 -3.62 21.64 10.74
C ALA A 595 -5.02 21.48 10.08
N ILE A 596 -5.03 21.32 8.76
CA ILE A 596 -6.26 21.04 8.01
C ILE A 596 -6.38 19.52 7.83
N TYR A 597 -7.24 18.93 8.64
CA TYR A 597 -7.48 17.50 8.67
C TYR A 597 -8.69 17.11 7.80
N PHE A 598 -8.54 16.02 7.04
CA PHE A 598 -9.58 15.51 6.16
C PHE A 598 -10.30 14.31 6.83
N LEU A 599 -11.60 14.43 7.02
CA LEU A 599 -12.43 13.39 7.60
C LEU A 599 -13.73 13.24 6.80
N ALA A 600 -13.98 12.07 6.22
CA ALA A 600 -15.18 11.72 5.46
C ALA A 600 -15.54 12.76 4.37
N GLY A 601 -14.53 13.15 3.55
CA GLY A 601 -14.72 14.13 2.48
C GLY A 601 -14.98 15.57 2.91
N THR A 602 -14.84 15.84 4.20
CA THR A 602 -14.99 17.18 4.78
C THR A 602 -13.67 17.59 5.41
N ARG A 603 -13.36 18.88 5.28
CA ARG A 603 -12.18 19.49 5.87
C ARG A 603 -12.50 20.09 7.23
N TYR A 604 -11.60 19.87 8.16
CA TYR A 604 -11.68 20.40 9.51
C TYR A 604 -10.36 21.06 9.86
N ARG A 605 -10.39 22.05 10.76
CA ARG A 605 -9.20 22.58 11.38
C ARG A 605 -9.00 21.91 12.72
N VAL A 606 -7.76 21.59 13.08
CA VAL A 606 -7.40 21.14 14.42
C VAL A 606 -7.37 22.37 15.34
N LYS A 607 -8.40 22.49 16.17
CA LYS A 607 -8.54 23.60 17.12
C LYS A 607 -7.62 23.46 18.32
N GLU A 608 -7.47 22.24 18.79
CA GLU A 608 -6.68 21.90 19.98
C GLU A 608 -5.98 20.56 19.78
N PHE A 609 -4.69 20.52 20.10
CA PHE A 609 -3.87 19.31 20.12
C PHE A 609 -3.29 19.16 21.53
N GLY A 610 -3.63 18.08 22.23
CA GLY A 610 -3.31 17.91 23.64
C GLY A 610 -1.92 17.35 23.94
N TYR A 611 -1.21 16.85 22.90
CA TYR A 611 0.15 16.31 23.04
C TYR A 611 1.15 17.40 23.49
N PRO A 612 2.15 17.12 24.35
CA PRO A 612 2.48 15.80 24.92
C PRO A 612 1.71 15.42 26.20
N GLN A 613 0.94 16.33 26.81
CA GLN A 613 0.28 16.08 28.09
C GLN A 613 -0.83 15.03 27.98
N ARG A 614 -1.57 15.05 26.87
CA ARG A 614 -2.66 14.10 26.58
C ARG A 614 -2.72 13.81 25.08
N ASN A 615 -3.02 12.58 24.73
CA ASN A 615 -3.06 12.14 23.34
C ASN A 615 -4.45 12.34 22.73
N PHE A 616 -4.83 13.59 22.44
CA PHE A 616 -6.08 13.91 21.75
C PHE A 616 -5.93 15.11 20.81
N ALA A 617 -6.81 15.16 19.82
CA ALA A 617 -7.03 16.31 18.93
C ALA A 617 -8.51 16.66 18.87
N LYS A 618 -8.87 17.93 18.90
CA LYS A 618 -10.23 18.43 18.71
C LYS A 618 -10.35 19.14 17.38
N LEU A 619 -11.32 18.73 16.59
CA LEU A 619 -11.61 19.30 15.30
C LEU A 619 -12.72 20.33 15.37
N GLU A 620 -12.63 21.36 14.52
CA GLU A 620 -13.70 22.30 14.24
C GLU A 620 -14.00 22.36 12.75
N ARG A 621 -15.26 22.64 12.39
CA ARG A 621 -15.65 22.79 10.99
C ARG A 621 -15.10 24.09 10.42
N ILE A 622 -14.63 24.01 9.17
CA ILE A 622 -14.25 25.17 8.37
C ILE A 622 -15.19 25.30 7.17
N SER A 623 -15.20 26.48 6.53
CA SER A 623 -15.97 26.71 5.30
C SER A 623 -15.62 25.69 4.21
N ARG A 624 -16.62 25.29 3.43
CA ARG A 624 -16.40 24.42 2.28
C ARG A 624 -15.50 25.06 1.21
N ASP A 625 -15.49 26.38 1.15
CA ASP A 625 -14.70 27.17 0.20
C ASP A 625 -13.31 27.54 0.75
N TYR A 626 -12.93 27.04 1.93
CA TYR A 626 -11.58 27.27 2.48
C TYR A 626 -10.53 26.74 1.50
N PRO A 627 -9.64 27.60 0.95
CA PRO A 627 -8.85 27.22 -0.21
C PRO A 627 -7.57 26.44 0.14
N TYR A 628 -7.20 26.34 1.43
CA TYR A 628 -5.91 25.80 1.84
C TYR A 628 -5.98 24.39 2.40
N TYR A 629 -4.85 23.68 2.35
CA TYR A 629 -4.50 22.54 3.17
C TYR A 629 -3.11 22.76 3.78
N THR A 630 -2.75 21.98 4.78
CA THR A 630 -1.47 22.12 5.50
C THR A 630 -0.57 20.92 5.24
N LYS A 631 0.75 21.16 5.21
CA LYS A 631 1.79 20.16 5.24
C LYS A 631 2.78 20.53 6.34
N ALA A 632 3.08 19.61 7.27
CA ALA A 632 4.02 19.82 8.35
C ALA A 632 5.44 20.07 7.82
N LEU A 633 6.19 20.88 8.55
CA LEU A 633 7.64 21.06 8.42
C LEU A 633 8.31 20.30 9.55
N THR A 634 9.24 19.42 9.20
CA THR A 634 9.90 18.52 10.16
C THR A 634 11.40 18.58 10.05
N GLU A 635 12.05 18.40 11.21
CA GLU A 635 13.48 18.13 11.33
C GLU A 635 13.66 16.76 11.97
N GLU A 636 14.66 16.03 11.55
CA GLU A 636 14.93 14.69 12.07
C GLU A 636 16.44 14.50 12.27
N TRP A 637 16.82 13.84 13.37
CA TRP A 637 18.20 13.50 13.70
C TRP A 637 18.35 12.01 13.93
N PRO A 638 19.15 11.31 13.10
CA PRO A 638 19.44 9.89 13.26
C PRO A 638 20.66 9.69 14.18
N THR A 639 20.60 8.69 15.04
CA THR A 639 21.74 8.16 15.78
C THR A 639 21.84 6.66 15.57
N ILE A 640 23.03 6.14 15.26
CA ILE A 640 23.27 4.71 15.12
C ILE A 640 23.42 4.10 16.52
N GLU A 641 22.53 3.20 16.91
CA GLU A 641 22.65 2.47 18.17
C GLU A 641 23.41 1.14 17.99
N THR A 642 23.16 0.42 16.90
CA THR A 642 23.76 -0.89 16.65
C THR A 642 23.80 -1.14 15.15
N VAL A 643 24.93 -1.64 14.66
CA VAL A 643 25.09 -2.13 13.29
C VAL A 643 24.80 -3.63 13.29
N PHE A 644 23.82 -4.08 12.50
CA PHE A 644 23.45 -5.50 12.38
C PHE A 644 24.25 -6.20 11.29
N GLU A 645 24.39 -5.56 10.12
CA GLU A 645 24.98 -6.14 8.93
C GLU A 645 25.63 -5.04 8.09
N LYS A 646 26.75 -5.36 7.44
CA LYS A 646 27.45 -4.49 6.49
C LYS A 646 27.73 -5.25 5.21
N ARG A 647 27.67 -4.55 4.08
CA ARG A 647 28.11 -5.08 2.78
C ARG A 647 28.60 -3.96 1.88
N LYS A 648 29.41 -4.30 0.88
CA LYS A 648 29.79 -3.37 -0.17
C LYS A 648 28.86 -3.51 -1.37
N VAL A 649 28.41 -2.37 -1.91
CA VAL A 649 27.61 -2.27 -3.11
C VAL A 649 28.33 -1.34 -4.07
N TYR A 650 28.76 -1.89 -5.21
CA TYR A 650 29.70 -1.26 -6.14
C TYR A 650 31.02 -0.87 -5.46
N GLY A 651 31.16 0.20 -4.80
CA GLY A 651 32.34 0.58 -3.97
C GLY A 651 31.93 1.09 -2.60
N VAL A 652 30.66 1.35 -2.42
CA VAL A 652 30.13 2.00 -1.23
C VAL A 652 29.82 0.98 -0.14
N GLU A 653 30.31 1.23 1.10
CA GLU A 653 29.92 0.44 2.26
C GLU A 653 28.53 0.86 2.74
N VAL A 654 27.59 -0.11 2.79
CA VAL A 654 26.24 0.07 3.28
C VAL A 654 26.04 -0.74 4.54
N ALA A 655 25.53 -0.12 5.60
CA ALA A 655 25.21 -0.80 6.85
C ALA A 655 23.71 -0.82 7.11
N PHE A 656 23.20 -1.96 7.58
CA PHE A 656 21.86 -2.09 8.13
C PHE A 656 21.94 -1.96 9.64
N CYS A 657 21.20 -1.01 10.21
CA CYS A 657 21.38 -0.53 11.58
C CYS A 657 20.07 -0.44 12.35
N LYS A 658 20.19 -0.51 13.68
CA LYS A 658 19.21 0.03 14.63
C LYS A 658 19.48 1.50 14.79
N LEU A 659 18.46 2.33 14.59
CA LEU A 659 18.55 3.79 14.61
C LEU A 659 17.64 4.38 15.68
N HIS A 660 18.10 5.40 16.37
CA HIS A 660 17.30 6.30 17.18
C HIS A 660 17.05 7.56 16.38
N ILE A 661 15.80 7.89 16.12
CA ILE A 661 15.36 9.07 15.37
C ILE A 661 14.71 10.06 16.33
N GLN A 662 15.28 11.25 16.39
CA GLN A 662 14.66 12.38 17.06
C GLN A 662 13.92 13.22 16.04
N LYS A 663 12.60 13.30 16.14
CA LYS A 663 11.74 14.01 15.19
C LYS A 663 11.12 15.24 15.84
N LYS A 664 11.19 16.36 15.12
CA LYS A 664 10.63 17.64 15.56
C LYS A 664 9.75 18.22 14.47
N VAL A 665 8.50 18.52 14.78
CA VAL A 665 7.59 19.31 13.94
C VAL A 665 7.65 20.74 14.40
N TYR A 666 8.26 21.63 13.63
CA TYR A 666 8.51 23.02 14.02
C TYR A 666 7.57 24.01 13.35
N GLY A 667 6.84 23.60 12.31
CA GLY A 667 5.94 24.45 11.57
C GLY A 667 5.10 23.69 10.57
N TYR A 668 4.46 24.44 9.70
CA TYR A 668 3.71 23.88 8.57
C TYR A 668 3.66 24.87 7.39
N VAL A 669 3.35 24.37 6.22
CA VAL A 669 3.12 25.18 5.01
C VAL A 669 1.62 25.21 4.71
N ASN A 670 1.05 26.41 4.54
CA ASN A 670 -0.30 26.59 4.00
C ASN A 670 -0.25 26.61 2.48
N ILE A 671 -0.87 25.62 1.85
CA ILE A 671 -0.84 25.40 0.42
C ILE A 671 -2.25 25.60 -0.16
N GLU A 672 -2.39 26.48 -1.13
CA GLU A 672 -3.66 26.69 -1.82
C GLU A 672 -3.96 25.50 -2.74
N LEU A 673 -5.22 25.07 -2.76
CA LEU A 673 -5.66 23.97 -3.62
C LEU A 673 -5.42 24.27 -5.10
N GLY A 674 -4.47 23.59 -5.70
CA GLY A 674 -4.07 23.77 -7.10
C GLY A 674 -2.74 24.49 -7.29
N GLN A 675 -2.10 24.96 -6.23
CA GLN A 675 -0.71 25.45 -6.24
C GLN A 675 0.29 24.31 -6.08
N GLU A 676 1.52 24.56 -6.49
CA GLU A 676 2.65 23.66 -6.19
C GLU A 676 3.01 23.77 -4.70
N ILE A 677 3.46 22.67 -4.12
CA ILE A 677 3.80 22.58 -2.68
C ILE A 677 4.85 23.63 -2.28
N THR A 678 5.81 23.89 -3.14
CA THR A 678 6.90 24.87 -2.95
C THR A 678 6.44 26.32 -2.89
N GLN A 679 5.20 26.63 -3.28
CA GLN A 679 4.64 28.00 -3.30
C GLN A 679 3.81 28.33 -2.04
N GLY A 680 3.72 27.40 -1.10
CA GLY A 680 2.93 27.59 0.12
C GLY A 680 3.56 28.57 1.12
N GLN A 681 2.74 29.18 1.95
CA GLN A 681 3.18 30.08 3.03
C GLN A 681 3.63 29.27 4.27
N LYS A 682 4.88 29.44 4.70
CA LYS A 682 5.41 28.84 5.93
C LYS A 682 4.83 29.51 7.17
N VAL A 683 4.46 28.73 8.17
CA VAL A 683 3.97 29.16 9.48
C VAL A 683 4.70 28.33 10.53
N LEU A 684 5.35 28.98 11.50
CA LEU A 684 6.01 28.31 12.61
C LEU A 684 5.01 28.02 13.74
N LEU A 685 5.20 26.91 14.43
CA LEU A 685 4.46 26.59 15.64
C LEU A 685 5.01 27.39 16.83
N ASP A 686 4.13 27.83 17.73
CA ASP A 686 4.51 28.54 18.98
C ASP A 686 5.47 27.67 19.84
N THR A 687 5.24 26.36 19.84
CA THR A 687 6.08 25.37 20.52
C THR A 687 6.24 24.18 19.56
N PRO A 688 7.45 23.81 19.18
CA PRO A 688 7.70 22.62 18.40
C PRO A 688 7.21 21.36 19.10
N LEU A 689 6.80 20.38 18.32
CA LEU A 689 6.36 19.07 18.80
C LEU A 689 7.50 18.07 18.57
N GLU A 690 7.94 17.43 19.66
CA GLU A 690 9.08 16.50 19.63
C GLU A 690 8.63 15.08 19.91
N TYR A 691 9.25 14.12 19.24
CA TYR A 691 9.00 12.70 19.43
C TYR A 691 10.23 11.88 19.03
N ASP A 692 10.66 11.04 19.96
CA ASP A 692 11.79 10.15 19.76
C ASP A 692 11.29 8.72 19.53
N PHE A 693 11.89 8.02 18.57
CA PHE A 693 11.56 6.63 18.33
C PHE A 693 12.76 5.84 17.82
N ILE A 694 12.74 4.56 18.12
CA ILE A 694 13.71 3.60 17.60
C ILE A 694 13.12 2.92 16.37
N THR A 695 13.97 2.76 15.34
CA THR A 695 13.60 2.09 14.09
C THR A 695 14.79 1.31 13.52
N LYS A 696 14.62 0.75 12.32
CA LYS A 696 15.69 0.13 11.54
C LYS A 696 15.89 0.89 10.25
N GLY A 697 17.12 0.94 9.76
CA GLY A 697 17.43 1.66 8.54
C GLY A 697 18.76 1.24 7.95
N ILE A 698 19.04 1.75 6.76
CA ILE A 698 20.35 1.67 6.14
C ILE A 698 21.06 3.01 6.29
N VAL A 699 22.38 2.94 6.34
CA VAL A 699 23.23 4.11 6.27
C VAL A 699 24.39 3.83 5.32
N PHE A 700 24.72 4.81 4.51
CA PHE A 700 25.87 4.75 3.60
C PHE A 700 26.50 6.11 3.43
N HIS A 701 27.78 6.11 3.06
CA HIS A 701 28.54 7.32 2.78
C HIS A 701 28.64 7.51 1.28
N ALA A 702 28.00 8.53 0.74
CA ALA A 702 27.97 8.83 -0.68
C ALA A 702 29.23 9.60 -1.13
N PRO A 703 29.78 9.34 -2.32
CA PRO A 703 30.95 10.04 -2.83
C PRO A 703 30.64 11.52 -3.14
N ARG A 704 31.66 12.37 -3.04
CA ARG A 704 31.54 13.82 -3.22
C ARG A 704 31.31 14.19 -4.71
N PRO A 705 30.35 15.04 -5.08
CA PRO A 705 30.09 15.46 -6.47
C PRO A 705 31.06 16.54 -6.95
N ILE A 706 32.23 16.18 -7.43
CA ILE A 706 33.34 17.08 -7.74
C ILE A 706 33.09 17.98 -8.96
N LYS A 707 32.46 17.47 -10.02
CA LYS A 707 32.26 18.21 -11.29
C LYS A 707 31.30 19.39 -11.14
N GLU A 708 30.19 19.15 -10.45
CA GLU A 708 29.15 20.17 -10.26
C GLU A 708 29.59 21.24 -9.24
N ILE A 709 30.33 20.83 -8.18
CA ILE A 709 30.89 21.77 -7.22
C ILE A 709 31.82 22.76 -7.88
N LYS A 710 32.70 22.31 -8.80
CA LYS A 710 33.63 23.20 -9.53
C LYS A 710 32.96 24.24 -10.42
N LYS A 711 31.69 24.09 -10.72
CA LYS A 711 30.88 25.03 -11.50
C LYS A 711 30.07 25.99 -10.64
N SER A 712 29.98 25.75 -9.31
CA SER A 712 29.15 26.48 -8.38
C SER A 712 29.96 27.50 -7.57
N GLU A 713 29.44 28.71 -7.37
CA GLU A 713 29.97 29.70 -6.41
C GLU A 713 29.64 29.34 -4.95
N ALA A 714 28.65 28.41 -4.73
CA ALA A 714 28.20 27.96 -3.42
C ALA A 714 28.48 26.46 -3.25
N GLU A 715 29.75 26.10 -3.00
CA GLU A 715 30.21 24.71 -2.91
C GLU A 715 29.42 23.88 -1.90
N ASP A 716 29.32 24.35 -0.64
CA ASP A 716 28.63 23.64 0.44
C ASP A 716 27.14 23.43 0.15
N TYR A 717 26.48 24.41 -0.46
CA TYR A 717 25.09 24.32 -0.87
C TYR A 717 24.90 23.23 -1.94
N THR A 718 25.74 23.22 -2.96
CA THR A 718 25.65 22.27 -4.08
C THR A 718 25.92 20.84 -3.62
N GLU A 719 26.91 20.66 -2.74
CA GLU A 719 27.26 19.36 -2.17
C GLU A 719 26.14 18.80 -1.31
N ALA A 720 25.71 19.53 -0.30
CA ALA A 720 24.65 19.12 0.61
C ALA A 720 23.30 18.93 -0.11
N SER A 721 22.97 19.80 -1.07
CA SER A 721 21.77 19.67 -1.90
C SER A 721 21.85 18.46 -2.85
N GLY A 722 23.04 18.06 -3.26
CA GLY A 722 23.27 16.83 -4.03
C GLY A 722 22.97 15.58 -3.22
N TYR A 723 23.45 15.51 -1.97
CA TYR A 723 23.18 14.39 -1.07
C TYR A 723 21.70 14.31 -0.72
N HIS A 724 21.04 15.43 -0.45
CA HIS A 724 19.62 15.49 -0.19
C HIS A 724 18.78 15.02 -1.39
N ALA A 725 19.12 15.45 -2.60
CA ALA A 725 18.46 14.97 -3.80
C ALA A 725 18.72 13.47 -4.05
N THR A 726 19.94 12.96 -3.73
CA THR A 726 20.26 11.53 -3.82
C THR A 726 19.41 10.69 -2.84
N GLU A 727 19.28 11.13 -1.60
CA GLU A 727 18.40 10.53 -0.60
C GLU A 727 16.98 10.35 -1.14
N HIS A 728 16.39 11.45 -1.63
CA HIS A 728 15.04 11.43 -2.20
C HIS A 728 14.89 10.42 -3.34
N VAL A 729 15.82 10.44 -4.29
CA VAL A 729 15.72 9.60 -5.47
C VAL A 729 15.89 8.13 -5.13
N VAL A 730 16.75 7.80 -4.16
CA VAL A 730 16.92 6.40 -3.71
C VAL A 730 15.66 5.90 -3.00
N ILE A 731 15.04 6.72 -2.16
CA ILE A 731 13.76 6.36 -1.51
C ILE A 731 12.68 6.14 -2.58
N GLU A 732 12.49 7.09 -3.48
CA GLU A 732 11.45 7.02 -4.50
C GLU A 732 11.70 5.91 -5.54
N GLY A 733 12.95 5.65 -5.91
CA GLY A 733 13.36 4.56 -6.80
C GLY A 733 13.17 3.18 -6.19
N SER A 734 13.18 3.08 -4.86
CA SER A 734 13.02 1.81 -4.14
C SER A 734 11.56 1.43 -3.86
N ASN A 735 10.60 2.36 -3.99
CA ASN A 735 9.23 2.18 -3.53
C ASN A 735 8.55 0.88 -3.98
N MET A 736 8.73 0.44 -5.22
CA MET A 736 8.06 -0.76 -5.74
C MET A 736 8.76 -2.06 -5.34
N ILE A 737 10.07 -2.02 -5.12
CA ILE A 737 10.85 -3.20 -4.73
C ILE A 737 10.88 -3.47 -3.23
N THR A 738 10.55 -2.46 -2.42
CA THR A 738 10.48 -2.58 -0.95
C THR A 738 9.07 -2.91 -0.45
N GLY A 739 8.12 -3.05 -1.34
CA GLY A 739 6.72 -3.27 -0.98
C GLY A 739 6.00 -2.00 -0.56
N GLY A 740 6.70 -0.88 -0.64
CA GLY A 740 6.27 0.36 -0.05
C GLY A 740 5.29 1.17 -0.89
N VAL A 741 4.40 1.77 -0.20
CA VAL A 741 3.88 3.09 -0.52
C VAL A 741 5.00 4.04 -0.09
N SER A 742 5.20 5.17 -0.77
CA SER A 742 6.20 6.21 -0.39
C SER A 742 6.13 6.65 1.09
N GLN A 743 5.27 6.05 1.87
CA GLN A 743 5.04 6.30 3.28
C GLN A 743 5.80 5.37 4.24
N ASP A 744 6.45 4.33 3.76
CA ASP A 744 7.08 3.32 4.62
C ASP A 744 8.54 3.64 4.93
N LEU A 745 9.22 4.41 4.08
CA LEU A 745 10.59 4.86 4.30
C LEU A 745 10.66 6.37 4.58
N GLY A 746 11.47 6.76 5.55
CA GLY A 746 11.98 8.10 5.77
C GLY A 746 13.45 8.19 5.38
N GLY A 747 13.98 9.42 5.24
CA GLY A 747 15.39 9.62 4.96
C GLY A 747 15.91 10.91 5.51
N ILE A 748 17.23 10.96 5.67
CA ILE A 748 17.98 12.12 6.16
C ILE A 748 19.36 12.10 5.54
N SER A 749 19.75 13.19 4.93
CA SER A 749 21.13 13.46 4.54
C SER A 749 21.76 14.47 5.48
N LEU A 750 22.96 14.19 5.96
CA LEU A 750 23.66 15.04 6.95
C LEU A 750 24.58 16.07 6.29
N GLY A 751 24.00 17.17 5.81
CA GLY A 751 24.73 18.32 5.26
C GLY A 751 25.77 17.94 4.21
N THR A 752 27.02 18.36 4.42
CA THR A 752 28.17 18.08 3.52
C THR A 752 28.94 16.82 3.91
N SER A 753 28.50 16.07 4.94
CA SER A 753 29.20 14.86 5.39
C SER A 753 29.15 13.70 4.41
N GLY A 754 28.20 13.69 3.48
CA GLY A 754 27.95 12.57 2.58
C GLY A 754 27.22 11.39 3.21
N LEU A 755 26.87 11.46 4.49
CA LEU A 755 26.12 10.42 5.18
C LEU A 755 24.62 10.52 4.84
N ILE A 756 24.09 9.42 4.31
CA ILE A 756 22.68 9.28 3.97
C ILE A 756 22.08 8.13 4.75
N PHE A 757 21.01 8.42 5.47
CA PHE A 757 20.19 7.47 6.22
C PHE A 757 18.86 7.26 5.52
N ILE A 758 18.44 6.02 5.33
CA ILE A 758 17.09 5.67 4.86
C ILE A 758 16.54 4.63 5.83
N TYR A 759 15.41 4.92 6.46
CA TYR A 759 14.90 4.13 7.58
C TYR A 759 13.39 3.87 7.47
N ASP A 760 12.94 2.83 8.17
CA ASP A 760 11.53 2.53 8.28
C ASP A 760 10.81 3.64 9.07
N GLY A 761 9.76 4.22 8.48
CA GLY A 761 8.96 5.26 9.12
C GLY A 761 8.11 4.76 10.30
N ALA A 762 8.10 3.47 10.55
CA ALA A 762 7.39 2.82 11.64
C ALA A 762 8.32 2.55 12.82
N ILE A 763 7.80 2.70 14.06
CA ILE A 763 8.53 2.38 15.28
C ILE A 763 8.94 0.90 15.27
N GLY A 764 10.21 0.62 15.58
CA GLY A 764 10.78 -0.72 15.58
C GLY A 764 11.11 -1.28 14.19
N GLY A 765 10.68 -0.60 13.13
CA GLY A 765 10.90 -1.03 11.75
C GLY A 765 9.80 -1.94 11.20
N ASN A 766 9.38 -1.71 9.95
CA ASN A 766 8.39 -2.54 9.24
C ASN A 766 9.03 -3.49 8.21
N GLY A 767 10.34 -3.37 7.98
CA GLY A 767 11.13 -4.22 7.09
C GLY A 767 11.38 -3.65 5.69
N ALA A 768 10.84 -2.49 5.34
CA ALA A 768 11.09 -1.84 4.05
C ALA A 768 12.58 -1.48 3.87
N SER A 769 13.24 -0.99 4.92
CA SER A 769 14.67 -0.70 4.92
C SER A 769 15.54 -1.97 4.78
N LYS A 770 15.11 -3.12 5.33
CA LYS A 770 15.81 -4.38 5.10
C LYS A 770 15.64 -4.86 3.66
N ALA A 771 14.44 -4.74 3.10
CA ALA A 771 14.21 -5.05 1.69
C ALA A 771 15.04 -4.14 0.77
N LEU A 772 15.18 -2.85 1.12
CA LEU A 772 16.06 -1.92 0.41
C LEU A 772 17.53 -2.34 0.55
N PHE A 773 17.99 -2.69 1.76
CA PHE A 773 19.34 -3.20 1.98
C PHE A 773 19.66 -4.40 1.08
N ASP A 774 18.75 -5.37 1.02
CA ASP A 774 18.93 -6.59 0.22
C ASP A 774 18.95 -6.33 -1.30
N ARG A 775 18.33 -5.24 -1.77
CA ARG A 775 18.16 -4.89 -3.19
C ARG A 775 18.72 -3.49 -3.53
N PHE A 776 19.74 -3.07 -2.78
CA PHE A 776 20.26 -1.70 -2.88
C PHE A 776 20.83 -1.39 -4.26
N GLU A 777 21.45 -2.37 -4.95
CA GLU A 777 21.92 -2.26 -6.34
C GLU A 777 20.80 -1.82 -7.28
N SER A 778 19.69 -2.54 -7.26
CA SER A 778 18.53 -2.22 -8.11
C SER A 778 17.94 -0.85 -7.80
N ALA A 779 17.92 -0.45 -6.52
CA ALA A 779 17.47 0.88 -6.13
C ALA A 779 18.37 1.99 -6.66
N LEU A 780 19.70 1.81 -6.63
CA LEU A 780 20.67 2.76 -7.17
C LEU A 780 20.57 2.88 -8.69
N GLU A 781 20.49 1.75 -9.41
CA GLU A 781 20.34 1.73 -10.87
C GLU A 781 19.09 2.47 -11.33
N ARG A 782 17.96 2.25 -10.65
CA ARG A 782 16.71 2.97 -10.93
C ARG A 782 16.82 4.45 -10.62
N SER A 783 17.42 4.77 -9.49
CA SER A 783 17.64 6.16 -9.08
C SER A 783 18.45 6.92 -10.13
N MET A 784 19.51 6.31 -10.64
CA MET A 784 20.31 6.87 -11.71
C MET A 784 19.50 7.05 -13.00
N SER A 785 18.72 6.05 -13.41
CA SER A 785 17.86 6.13 -14.60
C SER A 785 16.83 7.23 -14.46
N ILE A 786 16.15 7.34 -13.30
CA ILE A 786 15.17 8.39 -13.02
C ILE A 786 15.76 9.79 -13.21
N VAL A 787 16.92 10.06 -12.63
CA VAL A 787 17.54 11.39 -12.69
C VAL A 787 18.05 11.69 -14.08
N LYS A 788 18.74 10.73 -14.71
CA LYS A 788 19.37 10.84 -16.01
C LYS A 788 18.35 11.03 -17.14
N GLU A 789 17.26 10.28 -17.11
CA GLU A 789 16.25 10.27 -18.18
C GLU A 789 15.18 11.34 -18.01
N CYS A 790 15.12 12.02 -16.86
CA CYS A 790 14.13 13.07 -16.64
C CYS A 790 14.44 14.29 -17.54
N PRO A 791 13.52 14.69 -18.42
CA PRO A 791 13.77 15.78 -19.38
C PRO A 791 13.77 17.18 -18.77
N CYS A 792 13.49 17.32 -17.46
CA CYS A 792 13.53 18.63 -16.84
C CYS A 792 14.96 19.19 -16.80
N GLN A 793 15.09 20.44 -17.14
CA GLN A 793 16.36 21.18 -17.11
C GLN A 793 16.48 22.05 -15.84
N ASN A 794 15.66 21.78 -14.83
CA ASN A 794 15.68 22.51 -13.57
C ASN A 794 16.80 21.97 -12.68
N GLU A 795 17.62 22.85 -12.17
CA GLU A 795 18.78 22.53 -11.30
C GLU A 795 18.35 21.78 -10.01
N ALA A 796 17.26 22.21 -9.38
CA ALA A 796 16.67 21.50 -8.26
C ALA A 796 15.97 20.18 -8.67
N GLY A 797 15.77 19.94 -9.97
CA GLY A 797 14.96 18.84 -10.46
C GLY A 797 13.46 19.15 -10.45
N CYS A 798 12.64 18.12 -10.32
CA CYS A 798 11.19 18.25 -10.44
C CYS A 798 10.46 17.06 -9.75
N PRO A 799 9.11 17.08 -9.64
CA PRO A 799 8.35 15.98 -9.06
C PRO A 799 8.59 14.60 -9.69
N ARG A 800 9.11 14.53 -10.93
CA ARG A 800 9.41 13.28 -11.64
C ARG A 800 10.84 12.77 -11.47
N CYS A 801 11.68 13.49 -10.71
CA CYS A 801 13.05 13.04 -10.47
C CYS A 801 13.49 13.19 -9.02
N THR A 802 13.65 14.40 -8.49
CA THR A 802 14.29 14.65 -7.19
C THR A 802 13.33 15.06 -6.07
N PHE A 803 12.08 15.45 -6.37
CA PHE A 803 11.16 15.87 -5.32
C PHE A 803 10.56 14.66 -4.61
N SER A 804 10.55 14.70 -3.29
CA SER A 804 9.82 13.76 -2.46
C SER A 804 8.61 14.45 -1.80
N TYR A 805 7.48 13.76 -1.78
CA TYR A 805 6.28 14.25 -1.09
C TYR A 805 6.49 14.36 0.43
N ARG A 806 7.43 13.57 0.97
CA ARG A 806 7.73 13.49 2.40
C ARG A 806 8.81 14.41 2.90
N CYS A 807 9.53 15.09 2.00
CA CYS A 807 10.58 15.99 2.42
C CYS A 807 10.11 16.95 3.52
N GLY A 808 10.80 16.93 4.66
CA GLY A 808 10.49 17.71 5.84
C GLY A 808 10.68 19.22 5.66
N ASN A 809 11.60 19.61 4.77
CA ASN A 809 11.88 21.00 4.42
C ASN A 809 11.21 21.46 3.10
N ASN A 810 10.16 20.77 2.67
CA ASN A 810 9.36 21.13 1.50
C ASN A 810 10.09 21.12 0.15
N ASN A 811 11.05 20.23 -0.04
CA ASN A 811 11.89 20.11 -1.24
C ASN A 811 12.77 21.34 -1.52
N GLU A 812 13.15 22.04 -0.48
CA GLU A 812 14.21 23.06 -0.55
C GLU A 812 15.58 22.39 -0.55
N PHE A 813 16.59 23.09 -1.04
CA PHE A 813 17.97 22.61 -1.07
C PHE A 813 18.15 21.27 -1.81
N LEU A 814 17.75 21.21 -3.06
CA LEU A 814 17.95 20.07 -3.95
C LEU A 814 18.86 20.46 -5.14
N HIS A 815 19.75 19.54 -5.56
CA HIS A 815 20.57 19.73 -6.75
C HIS A 815 20.62 18.45 -7.59
N LYS A 816 19.88 18.45 -8.72
CA LYS A 816 19.70 17.29 -9.61
C LYS A 816 21.01 16.77 -10.20
N TYR A 817 21.86 17.68 -10.70
CA TYR A 817 23.06 17.28 -11.42
C TYR A 817 24.13 16.74 -10.48
N SER A 818 24.24 17.27 -9.25
CA SER A 818 25.08 16.69 -8.21
C SER A 818 24.60 15.30 -7.79
N ALA A 819 23.29 15.10 -7.64
CA ALA A 819 22.73 13.77 -7.35
C ALA A 819 23.04 12.78 -8.48
N LEU A 820 22.93 13.20 -9.74
CA LEU A 820 23.29 12.36 -10.88
C LEU A 820 24.77 11.98 -10.84
N GLU A 821 25.66 12.95 -10.57
CA GLU A 821 27.09 12.69 -10.44
C GLU A 821 27.38 11.72 -9.29
N ILE A 822 26.77 11.91 -8.11
CA ILE A 822 26.93 11.01 -6.96
C ILE A 822 26.56 9.58 -7.36
N LEU A 823 25.37 9.39 -7.95
CA LEU A 823 24.89 8.07 -8.38
C LEU A 823 25.79 7.44 -9.45
N GLN A 824 26.32 8.24 -10.38
CA GLN A 824 27.31 7.77 -11.38
C GLN A 824 28.60 7.31 -10.73
N ARG A 825 29.15 8.08 -9.79
CA ARG A 825 30.39 7.73 -9.06
C ARG A 825 30.21 6.45 -8.24
N ILE A 826 29.04 6.26 -7.61
CA ILE A 826 28.70 4.99 -6.94
C ILE A 826 28.73 3.84 -7.96
N ASN A 827 28.03 4.00 -9.09
CA ASN A 827 27.95 2.96 -10.12
C ASN A 827 29.29 2.66 -10.78
N ASP A 828 30.17 3.64 -10.87
CA ASP A 828 31.53 3.51 -11.38
C ASP A 828 32.49 2.82 -10.39
N GLY A 829 32.00 2.48 -9.20
CA GLY A 829 32.73 1.70 -8.19
C GLY A 829 33.64 2.53 -7.29
N GLU A 830 33.35 3.83 -7.12
CA GLU A 830 34.15 4.65 -6.20
C GLU A 830 34.00 4.15 -4.76
N GLU A 831 35.13 3.91 -4.13
CA GLU A 831 35.15 3.39 -2.77
C GLU A 831 34.87 4.48 -1.74
N THR A 832 33.91 4.23 -0.86
CA THR A 832 33.66 5.03 0.35
C THR A 832 33.52 4.10 1.55
N GLU A 833 34.09 4.51 2.67
CA GLU A 833 33.93 3.83 3.95
C GLU A 833 32.89 4.55 4.79
N LEU A 834 32.14 3.78 5.57
CA LEU A 834 31.17 4.35 6.51
C LEU A 834 31.91 5.02 7.65
N VAL A 835 31.64 6.32 7.86
CA VAL A 835 32.15 7.09 8.97
C VAL A 835 31.02 7.33 9.99
N GLU A 836 31.37 7.46 11.28
CA GLU A 836 30.36 7.81 12.28
C GLU A 836 30.01 9.30 12.17
N PRO A 837 28.72 9.67 12.34
CA PRO A 837 28.31 11.08 12.37
C PRO A 837 29.03 11.84 13.49
N THR A 838 29.46 13.05 13.22
CA THR A 838 30.07 13.95 14.20
C THR A 838 29.04 14.98 14.70
N GLU A 839 29.31 15.64 15.85
CA GLU A 839 28.42 16.69 16.39
C GLU A 839 28.20 17.88 15.42
N GLY A 840 29.07 18.05 14.42
CA GLY A 840 28.96 19.09 13.38
C GLY A 840 28.05 18.71 12.21
N ASP A 841 27.76 17.43 12.02
CA ASP A 841 26.98 16.94 10.91
C ASP A 841 25.47 17.17 11.19
N ARG A 842 24.87 18.12 10.50
CA ARG A 842 23.45 18.47 10.66
C ARG A 842 22.70 18.35 9.34
N PRO A 843 21.41 17.95 9.38
CA PRO A 843 20.56 18.01 8.19
C PRO A 843 20.49 19.44 7.64
N LEU A 844 20.28 19.60 6.35
CA LEU A 844 19.89 20.89 5.78
C LEU A 844 18.45 21.21 6.18
N VAL A 845 18.26 22.31 6.89
CA VAL A 845 16.95 22.78 7.39
C VAL A 845 16.44 23.93 6.53
#